data_5407530eee0cb732a55426896c80ff40
#
_entry.id   5407530eee0cb732a55426896c80ff40
#
_cell.length_a   1.000
_cell.length_b   1.000
_cell.length_c   1.000
_cell.angle_alpha   90.00
_cell.angle_beta   90.00
_cell.angle_gamma   90.00
#
_symmetry.space_group_name_H-M   'P 1'
#
loop_
_entity.id
_entity.type
_entity.pdbx_description
1 polymer ?
#
loop_
_entity_poly.entity_id
_entity_poly.type
_entity_poly.pdbx_seq_one_letter_code
_entity_poly.pdbx_strand_id
1 'polypeptide(L)'
;MKQLPLPAHPVFPSRLDSIAALPELLRSRQIGCVLVIGDAHAVDCESLLLPVLEDSQIMYAVHAAVSLSDSKDGALTRTDVDTALQAFTDKQAQAILAVGGNDAMALGQALLARLHTKGHAETFEQWRAIPLILLPAAADASAVFAETGDVFDPARGKSRRFSLRAHTSRYVLMDDAMLALQSRESLLRTGIWTIAHAICAGMSRLLPREERQKAENALRALTGQLIAVSDDAAVPENERFSSDLASRRALYTASLDAAEAFAVSHDAVLPALLNALSTVKQLSPDETLPLLLAPMIAQSEGTRRKALSDMAIDAGLCGMNADGAAALAAWVRDLVFHAGYGLTLPTLYHRDIPAVARIAAQDTLLNRFALEDILRAIMTPDAPHADIAALFAAQKACFASGITRPVPHRLDQLRRLRRAIQAHEPDIEAALQSDLGKCRTEAYMCEIGMVLSELGYLLRRTRRYCRDTHVLTPLAQFPARSFIRHDPMGVVLIMSPWNYPFLLTIEPLLGALAGGNCCILKPSKDAPATSAIIRKICAECFPLEEVAVVEGGRMENQALLDQPFDKIFFTGSSHVGQEVLRRAAEHLTPVTLELGGKSPVIVAKDADLTLAARRIAFGKLLNAGQTCVAPDYVLVAREVEDAFVSALQKQFDQLCPDPLHSAEYVHIVNQKHFDRLTGLMASGQIVYGGSIDPAALRIAPTILRNVSPDSPVMQEEIFGPILPILPVSGIDEAIAFAAARPHPLACYLFTKDRAVQRRVLDTLPFGGGCINDTIIHLATSRMPFGGVGHSGMGGYHGRDSFRCFTHDKSIVKKALWLDLPMRYTPYSKKKETLIRFFLK
;
A
#
# COMPACT_ATOMS: atom_id res chain seq x y z
N MET A 1 13.60 -14.86 52.03
CA MET A 1 13.83 -16.21 51.41
C MET A 1 15.31 -16.28 51.06
N LYS A 2 16.02 -17.33 51.53
CA LYS A 2 17.40 -17.57 51.09
C LYS A 2 17.34 -17.87 49.59
N GLN A 3 18.08 -17.09 48.79
CA GLN A 3 18.25 -17.39 47.37
C GLN A 3 18.93 -18.75 47.24
N LEU A 4 18.21 -19.77 46.81
CA LEU A 4 18.82 -21.04 46.37
C LEU A 4 19.71 -20.73 45.14
N PRO A 5 20.90 -21.34 45.07
CA PRO A 5 21.78 -21.14 43.91
C PRO A 5 21.04 -21.58 42.64
N LEU A 6 20.90 -20.69 41.73
CA LEU A 6 20.40 -20.98 40.39
C LEU A 6 21.41 -21.90 39.68
N PRO A 7 20.97 -22.83 38.83
CA PRO A 7 21.90 -23.63 38.04
C PRO A 7 22.81 -22.70 37.20
N ALA A 8 24.08 -23.08 37.08
CA ALA A 8 25.10 -22.30 36.39
C ALA A 8 24.80 -22.18 34.88
N HIS A 9 24.02 -23.09 34.33
CA HIS A 9 23.59 -23.12 32.92
C HIS A 9 22.06 -23.17 32.83
N PRO A 10 21.46 -22.63 31.74
CA PRO A 10 20.03 -22.81 31.50
C PRO A 10 19.64 -24.29 31.41
N VAL A 11 18.47 -24.63 31.95
CA VAL A 11 17.90 -25.97 31.86
C VAL A 11 16.92 -26.01 30.71
N PHE A 12 17.32 -26.65 29.63
CA PHE A 12 16.48 -26.76 28.43
C PHE A 12 15.37 -27.81 28.58
N PRO A 13 14.24 -27.67 27.87
CA PRO A 13 13.19 -28.67 27.82
C PRO A 13 13.70 -29.97 27.22
N SER A 14 13.28 -31.12 27.80
CA SER A 14 13.53 -32.41 27.17
C SER A 14 12.64 -32.59 25.95
N ARG A 15 13.21 -33.12 24.84
CA ARG A 15 12.47 -33.33 23.58
C ARG A 15 11.74 -34.68 23.62
N LEU A 16 10.48 -34.66 23.15
CA LEU A 16 9.64 -35.83 22.93
C LEU A 16 9.27 -35.90 21.45
N ASP A 17 9.47 -37.05 20.81
CA ASP A 17 9.38 -37.19 19.36
C ASP A 17 7.99 -37.62 18.86
N SER A 18 7.05 -37.93 19.77
CA SER A 18 5.68 -38.29 19.40
C SER A 18 4.68 -38.02 20.51
N ILE A 19 3.44 -37.67 20.13
CA ILE A 19 2.27 -37.61 21.04
C ILE A 19 2.07 -38.95 21.76
N ALA A 20 2.39 -40.08 21.13
CA ALA A 20 2.29 -41.42 21.75
C ALA A 20 3.19 -41.60 22.99
N ALA A 21 4.25 -40.83 23.14
CA ALA A 21 5.13 -40.87 24.35
C ALA A 21 4.54 -40.10 25.55
N LEU A 22 3.57 -39.22 25.34
CA LEU A 22 2.99 -38.38 26.38
C LEU A 22 2.30 -39.17 27.51
N PRO A 23 1.47 -40.20 27.26
CA PRO A 23 0.85 -40.97 28.31
C PRO A 23 1.85 -41.69 29.25
N GLU A 24 2.94 -42.22 28.69
CA GLU A 24 3.99 -42.86 29.47
C GLU A 24 4.70 -41.88 30.39
N LEU A 25 5.03 -40.69 29.88
CA LEU A 25 5.58 -39.56 30.64
C LEU A 25 4.67 -39.19 31.80
N LEU A 26 3.37 -38.99 31.55
CA LEU A 26 2.41 -38.61 32.60
C LEU A 26 2.21 -39.70 33.66
N ARG A 27 2.10 -40.97 33.23
CA ARG A 27 1.97 -42.09 34.15
C ARG A 27 3.23 -42.30 35.02
N SER A 28 4.42 -42.15 34.44
CA SER A 28 5.69 -42.27 35.17
C SER A 28 5.81 -41.22 36.28
N ARG A 29 5.06 -40.12 36.16
CA ARG A 29 5.02 -39.07 37.16
C ARG A 29 3.76 -39.03 38.00
N GLN A 30 2.92 -40.08 37.89
CA GLN A 30 1.66 -40.23 38.63
C GLN A 30 0.67 -39.08 38.40
N ILE A 31 0.61 -38.54 37.16
CA ILE A 31 -0.28 -37.45 36.78
C ILE A 31 -1.56 -38.04 36.19
N GLY A 32 -2.67 -37.78 36.87
CA GLY A 32 -4.01 -38.21 36.45
C GLY A 32 -4.87 -37.12 35.80
N CYS A 33 -4.46 -35.85 35.94
CA CYS A 33 -5.20 -34.72 35.37
C CYS A 33 -4.25 -33.63 34.84
N VAL A 34 -4.54 -33.13 33.64
CA VAL A 34 -3.76 -32.08 32.99
C VAL A 34 -4.65 -30.86 32.63
N LEU A 35 -4.09 -29.67 32.72
CA LEU A 35 -4.70 -28.47 32.11
C LEU A 35 -4.13 -28.29 30.72
N VAL A 36 -4.97 -28.37 29.71
CA VAL A 36 -4.63 -28.04 28.31
C VAL A 36 -4.92 -26.59 28.06
N ILE A 37 -3.92 -25.82 27.65
CA ILE A 37 -4.04 -24.42 27.28
C ILE A 37 -3.88 -24.34 25.77
N GLY A 38 -4.95 -23.94 25.04
CA GLY A 38 -4.97 -23.83 23.59
C GLY A 38 -5.24 -22.40 23.14
N ASP A 39 -4.68 -21.99 22.02
CA ASP A 39 -5.03 -20.75 21.32
C ASP A 39 -5.71 -21.04 19.97
N ALA A 40 -5.94 -20.01 19.15
CA ALA A 40 -6.61 -20.16 17.85
C ALA A 40 -5.90 -21.14 16.89
N HIS A 41 -4.61 -21.40 17.09
CA HIS A 41 -3.81 -22.36 16.31
C HIS A 41 -3.85 -23.78 16.87
N ALA A 42 -4.48 -23.98 18.01
CA ALA A 42 -4.53 -25.27 18.71
C ALA A 42 -5.64 -26.21 18.23
N VAL A 43 -6.66 -25.70 17.55
CA VAL A 43 -7.92 -26.44 17.25
C VAL A 43 -7.64 -27.77 16.54
N ASP A 44 -6.77 -27.78 15.53
CA ASP A 44 -6.43 -29.00 14.79
C ASP A 44 -5.51 -29.93 15.61
N CYS A 45 -4.65 -29.36 16.43
CA CYS A 45 -3.73 -30.13 17.30
C CYS A 45 -4.45 -30.75 18.49
N GLU A 46 -5.46 -30.09 19.02
CA GLU A 46 -6.33 -30.65 20.06
C GLU A 46 -7.05 -31.92 19.58
N SER A 47 -7.47 -31.94 18.30
CA SER A 47 -8.12 -33.10 17.69
C SER A 47 -7.23 -34.34 17.64
N LEU A 48 -5.92 -34.19 17.62
CA LEU A 48 -4.94 -35.26 17.65
C LEU A 48 -4.56 -35.65 19.10
N LEU A 49 -4.52 -34.69 20.01
CA LEU A 49 -4.04 -34.84 21.37
C LEU A 49 -5.11 -35.41 22.32
N LEU A 50 -6.34 -34.83 22.27
CA LEU A 50 -7.38 -35.20 23.24
C LEU A 50 -7.77 -36.68 23.20
N PRO A 51 -7.91 -37.33 22.02
CA PRO A 51 -8.16 -38.76 21.96
C PRO A 51 -7.07 -39.61 22.64
N VAL A 52 -5.78 -39.20 22.54
CA VAL A 52 -4.67 -39.89 23.16
C VAL A 52 -4.72 -39.82 24.70
N LEU A 53 -5.17 -38.68 25.24
CA LEU A 53 -5.41 -38.54 26.69
C LEU A 53 -6.61 -39.38 27.15
N GLU A 54 -7.71 -39.36 26.38
CA GLU A 54 -8.91 -40.16 26.68
C GLU A 54 -8.65 -41.64 26.65
N ASP A 55 -8.02 -42.18 25.62
CA ASP A 55 -7.63 -43.59 25.51
C ASP A 55 -6.70 -44.03 26.64
N SER A 56 -5.93 -43.09 27.17
CA SER A 56 -5.00 -43.30 28.26
C SER A 56 -5.60 -43.12 29.65
N GLN A 57 -6.89 -42.76 29.74
CA GLN A 57 -7.63 -42.48 30.96
C GLN A 57 -7.04 -41.31 31.78
N ILE A 58 -6.44 -40.35 31.13
CA ILE A 58 -5.92 -39.13 31.74
C ILE A 58 -7.00 -38.06 31.63
N MET A 59 -7.46 -37.56 32.78
CA MET A 59 -8.41 -36.45 32.78
C MET A 59 -7.76 -35.15 32.26
N TYR A 60 -8.54 -34.35 31.59
CA TYR A 60 -8.08 -33.03 31.11
C TYR A 60 -9.16 -31.97 31.27
N ALA A 61 -8.71 -30.72 31.32
CA ALA A 61 -9.55 -29.53 31.17
C ALA A 61 -8.92 -28.62 30.14
N VAL A 62 -9.73 -28.08 29.22
CA VAL A 62 -9.25 -27.14 28.19
C VAL A 62 -9.49 -25.72 28.68
N HIS A 63 -8.51 -24.85 28.51
CA HIS A 63 -8.55 -23.40 28.76
C HIS A 63 -8.06 -22.67 27.54
N ALA A 64 -8.92 -21.81 26.97
CA ALA A 64 -8.56 -21.01 25.81
C ALA A 64 -7.63 -19.85 26.21
N ALA A 65 -6.47 -19.77 25.58
CA ALA A 65 -5.62 -18.58 25.67
C ALA A 65 -6.24 -17.42 24.88
N VAL A 66 -6.27 -16.24 25.48
CA VAL A 66 -6.74 -15.03 24.80
C VAL A 66 -5.68 -14.63 23.79
N SER A 67 -6.11 -14.30 22.55
CA SER A 67 -5.20 -13.81 21.52
C SER A 67 -4.56 -12.49 21.95
N LEU A 68 -3.24 -12.43 22.00
CA LEU A 68 -2.50 -11.21 22.32
C LEU A 68 -2.67 -10.14 21.23
N SER A 69 -2.97 -10.55 19.98
CA SER A 69 -3.29 -9.64 18.89
C SER A 69 -4.62 -8.90 19.09
N ASP A 70 -5.57 -9.49 19.80
CA ASP A 70 -6.89 -8.92 20.06
C ASP A 70 -6.95 -8.12 21.38
N SER A 71 -5.89 -8.21 22.21
CA SER A 71 -5.80 -7.43 23.43
C SER A 71 -5.42 -5.97 23.12
N LYS A 72 -6.10 -5.00 23.77
CA LYS A 72 -5.82 -3.57 23.59
C LYS A 72 -4.35 -3.16 23.83
N ASP A 73 -3.59 -3.97 24.55
CA ASP A 73 -2.23 -3.69 24.99
C ASP A 73 -1.21 -4.67 24.35
N GLY A 74 -1.63 -5.64 23.51
CA GLY A 74 -0.74 -6.61 22.84
C GLY A 74 0.12 -7.46 23.81
N ALA A 75 -0.27 -7.59 25.07
CA ALA A 75 0.51 -8.24 26.10
C ALA A 75 -0.35 -9.18 26.95
N LEU A 76 0.27 -10.28 27.41
CA LEU A 76 -0.35 -11.19 28.36
C LEU A 76 -0.69 -10.46 29.67
N THR A 77 -1.96 -10.48 30.09
CA THR A 77 -2.40 -9.75 31.26
C THR A 77 -2.39 -10.64 32.52
N ARG A 78 -2.32 -9.99 33.66
CA ARG A 78 -2.45 -10.69 34.96
C ARG A 78 -3.81 -11.38 35.11
N THR A 79 -4.86 -10.83 34.53
CA THR A 79 -6.22 -11.41 34.58
C THR A 79 -6.23 -12.75 33.84
N ASP A 80 -5.59 -12.86 32.68
CA ASP A 80 -5.52 -14.11 31.90
C ASP A 80 -4.79 -15.22 32.71
N VAL A 81 -3.67 -14.85 33.35
CA VAL A 81 -2.92 -15.78 34.20
C VAL A 81 -3.70 -16.19 35.44
N ASP A 82 -4.41 -15.28 36.11
CA ASP A 82 -5.21 -15.57 37.30
C ASP A 82 -6.45 -16.43 36.92
N THR A 83 -7.03 -16.28 35.71
CA THR A 83 -8.13 -17.12 35.19
C THR A 83 -7.63 -18.54 34.88
N ALA A 84 -6.48 -18.66 34.22
CA ALA A 84 -5.86 -19.96 33.98
C ALA A 84 -5.46 -20.68 35.31
N LEU A 85 -5.00 -19.91 36.29
CA LEU A 85 -4.71 -20.45 37.67
C LEU A 85 -5.99 -20.95 38.32
N GLN A 86 -7.10 -20.26 38.21
CA GLN A 86 -8.39 -20.70 38.74
C GLN A 86 -8.80 -22.03 38.09
N ALA A 87 -8.71 -22.14 36.76
CA ALA A 87 -9.01 -23.37 36.03
C ALA A 87 -8.10 -24.53 36.46
N PHE A 88 -6.79 -24.30 36.62
CA PHE A 88 -5.84 -25.31 37.13
C PHE A 88 -6.22 -25.84 38.52
N THR A 89 -6.59 -24.92 39.40
CA THR A 89 -6.94 -25.24 40.80
C THR A 89 -8.28 -25.96 40.89
N ASP A 90 -9.34 -25.45 40.24
CA ASP A 90 -10.69 -26.03 40.29
C ASP A 90 -10.74 -27.45 39.69
N LYS A 91 -9.93 -27.72 38.72
CA LYS A 91 -9.83 -29.04 38.07
C LYS A 91 -8.80 -29.96 38.72
N GLN A 92 -8.11 -29.50 39.76
CA GLN A 92 -7.03 -30.23 40.42
C GLN A 92 -5.97 -30.76 39.45
N ALA A 93 -5.64 -29.96 38.42
CA ALA A 93 -4.64 -30.34 37.43
C ALA A 93 -3.25 -30.48 38.09
N GLN A 94 -2.48 -31.42 37.60
CA GLN A 94 -1.15 -31.74 38.11
C GLN A 94 -0.03 -31.42 37.11
N ALA A 95 -0.39 -31.11 35.86
CA ALA A 95 0.52 -30.73 34.82
C ALA A 95 -0.14 -29.68 33.90
N ILE A 96 0.69 -28.91 33.20
CA ILE A 96 0.28 -27.92 32.21
C ILE A 96 0.72 -28.43 30.84
N LEU A 97 -0.20 -28.45 29.89
CA LEU A 97 0.01 -28.83 28.52
C LEU A 97 -0.40 -27.64 27.64
N ALA A 98 0.57 -26.85 27.15
CA ALA A 98 0.33 -25.71 26.30
C ALA A 98 0.45 -26.12 24.84
N VAL A 99 -0.63 -25.89 24.03
CA VAL A 99 -0.78 -26.34 22.65
C VAL A 99 -1.12 -25.15 21.77
N GLY A 100 -0.38 -24.89 20.73
CA GLY A 100 -0.67 -23.80 19.83
C GLY A 100 0.51 -22.91 19.51
N GLY A 101 0.24 -21.62 19.33
CA GLY A 101 1.23 -20.58 19.06
C GLY A 101 1.85 -19.99 20.32
N ASN A 102 2.45 -18.82 20.17
CA ASN A 102 3.12 -18.09 21.25
C ASN A 102 2.20 -17.75 22.43
N ASP A 103 0.92 -17.50 22.18
CA ASP A 103 -0.04 -17.08 23.21
C ASP A 103 -0.27 -18.21 24.23
N ALA A 104 -0.50 -19.44 23.74
CA ALA A 104 -0.64 -20.62 24.59
C ALA A 104 0.67 -20.93 25.34
N MET A 105 1.82 -20.84 24.66
CA MET A 105 3.13 -21.09 25.27
C MET A 105 3.44 -20.10 26.39
N ALA A 106 3.23 -18.79 26.13
CA ALA A 106 3.47 -17.72 27.08
C ALA A 106 2.53 -17.82 28.31
N LEU A 107 1.24 -18.13 28.09
CA LEU A 107 0.29 -18.33 29.19
C LEU A 107 0.64 -19.54 30.05
N GLY A 108 1.02 -20.64 29.43
CA GLY A 108 1.46 -21.87 30.17
C GLY A 108 2.66 -21.58 31.05
N GLN A 109 3.65 -20.87 30.57
CA GLN A 109 4.85 -20.48 31.33
C GLN A 109 4.52 -19.47 32.44
N ALA A 110 3.68 -18.47 32.16
CA ALA A 110 3.27 -17.48 33.16
C ALA A 110 2.42 -18.13 34.29
N LEU A 111 1.53 -19.08 33.91
CA LEU A 111 0.77 -19.87 34.89
C LEU A 111 1.68 -20.68 35.82
N LEU A 112 2.68 -21.36 35.25
CA LEU A 112 3.64 -22.11 36.05
C LEU A 112 4.41 -21.23 37.05
N ALA A 113 4.85 -20.05 36.59
CA ALA A 113 5.48 -19.05 37.46
C ALA A 113 4.53 -18.51 38.53
N ARG A 114 3.25 -18.40 38.21
CA ARG A 114 2.20 -17.93 39.12
C ARG A 114 1.87 -18.97 40.21
N LEU A 115 1.88 -20.26 39.86
CA LEU A 115 1.72 -21.36 40.80
C LEU A 115 2.74 -21.30 41.91
N HIS A 116 4.00 -20.97 41.58
CA HIS A 116 5.06 -20.80 42.58
C HIS A 116 4.80 -19.59 43.49
N THR A 117 4.40 -18.45 42.94
CA THR A 117 4.26 -17.19 43.70
C THR A 117 3.04 -17.17 44.64
N LYS A 118 1.99 -17.93 44.33
CA LYS A 118 0.77 -18.02 45.19
C LYS A 118 0.81 -19.17 46.21
N GLY A 119 1.89 -19.92 46.27
CA GLY A 119 2.04 -20.99 47.26
C GLY A 119 1.14 -22.20 47.01
N HIS A 120 0.68 -22.42 45.79
CA HIS A 120 -0.02 -23.64 45.37
C HIS A 120 0.89 -24.86 45.32
N ALA A 121 2.21 -24.65 45.28
CA ALA A 121 3.21 -25.63 45.57
C ALA A 121 3.73 -25.33 46.97
N GLU A 122 3.59 -26.29 47.93
CA GLU A 122 3.99 -26.11 49.31
C GLU A 122 5.51 -25.95 49.48
N THR A 123 6.28 -26.55 48.55
CA THR A 123 7.74 -26.43 48.53
C THR A 123 8.25 -26.04 47.14
N PHE A 124 9.48 -25.52 47.09
CA PHE A 124 10.17 -25.25 45.84
C PHE A 124 10.39 -26.49 44.98
N GLU A 125 10.64 -27.65 45.62
CA GLU A 125 10.81 -28.93 44.94
C GLU A 125 9.50 -29.40 44.28
N GLN A 126 8.36 -29.23 44.95
CA GLN A 126 7.05 -29.51 44.33
C GLN A 126 6.78 -28.65 43.10
N TRP A 127 7.10 -27.33 43.16
CA TRP A 127 6.98 -26.47 42.00
C TRP A 127 7.87 -26.93 40.85
N ARG A 128 9.12 -27.31 41.12
CA ARG A 128 10.06 -27.80 40.10
C ARG A 128 9.60 -29.12 39.46
N ALA A 129 8.78 -29.87 40.14
CA ALA A 129 8.28 -31.17 39.70
C ALA A 129 7.01 -31.09 38.83
N ILE A 130 6.30 -29.96 38.83
CA ILE A 130 5.11 -29.78 37.98
C ILE A 130 5.53 -29.77 36.49
N PRO A 131 5.10 -30.73 35.65
CA PRO A 131 5.47 -30.74 34.26
C PRO A 131 4.82 -29.61 33.47
N LEU A 132 5.62 -28.92 32.70
CA LEU A 132 5.17 -28.02 31.64
C LEU A 132 5.55 -28.65 30.32
N ILE A 133 4.55 -29.04 29.55
CA ILE A 133 4.71 -29.68 28.26
C ILE A 133 4.24 -28.72 27.21
N LEU A 134 5.10 -28.37 26.28
CA LEU A 134 4.90 -27.38 25.23
C LEU A 134 4.77 -28.12 23.91
N LEU A 135 3.63 -27.91 23.22
CA LEU A 135 3.33 -28.42 21.89
C LEU A 135 3.16 -27.25 20.91
N PRO A 136 4.24 -26.73 20.34
CA PRO A 136 4.14 -25.64 19.40
C PRO A 136 3.53 -26.12 18.09
N ALA A 137 2.30 -25.70 17.84
CA ALA A 137 1.55 -25.95 16.61
C ALA A 137 1.84 -24.92 15.52
N ALA A 138 2.26 -23.72 15.93
CA ALA A 138 2.75 -22.67 15.06
C ALA A 138 4.21 -22.40 15.42
N ALA A 139 4.92 -22.21 14.53
CA ALA A 139 6.29 -22.16 14.21
C ALA A 139 7.22 -21.25 14.97
N ASP A 140 6.83 -20.58 15.97
CA ASP A 140 7.73 -19.78 16.79
C ASP A 140 8.21 -20.57 18.02
N ALA A 141 9.36 -21.21 17.86
CA ALA A 141 10.00 -21.95 18.94
C ALA A 141 10.65 -21.04 20.01
N SER A 142 10.62 -19.72 19.85
CA SER A 142 11.25 -18.78 20.79
C SER A 142 10.62 -18.86 22.18
N ALA A 143 9.30 -18.96 22.24
CA ALA A 143 8.57 -19.09 23.50
C ALA A 143 8.88 -20.40 24.23
N VAL A 144 9.23 -21.48 23.51
CA VAL A 144 9.56 -22.79 24.12
C VAL A 144 10.77 -22.68 25.02
N PHE A 145 11.79 -21.93 24.62
CA PHE A 145 13.05 -21.79 25.38
C PHE A 145 13.09 -20.54 26.25
N ALA A 146 12.05 -19.71 26.22
CA ALA A 146 11.99 -18.52 27.05
C ALA A 146 12.08 -18.88 28.54
N GLU A 147 13.08 -18.38 29.25
CA GLU A 147 13.24 -18.53 30.69
C GLU A 147 12.58 -17.41 31.49
N THR A 148 12.24 -16.32 30.83
CA THR A 148 11.60 -15.14 31.42
C THR A 148 10.52 -14.60 30.50
N GLY A 149 9.49 -14.05 31.08
CA GLY A 149 8.42 -13.36 30.34
C GLY A 149 7.84 -12.22 31.17
N ASP A 150 7.08 -11.34 30.54
CA ASP A 150 6.44 -10.23 31.20
C ASP A 150 4.92 -10.39 31.20
N VAL A 151 4.29 -10.05 32.31
CA VAL A 151 2.84 -10.05 32.50
C VAL A 151 2.40 -8.65 32.89
N PHE A 152 1.50 -8.07 32.14
CA PHE A 152 0.97 -6.73 32.36
C PHE A 152 -0.10 -6.76 33.47
N ASP A 153 0.00 -5.86 34.43
CA ASP A 153 -1.01 -5.65 35.49
C ASP A 153 -1.84 -4.39 35.14
N PRO A 154 -3.06 -4.55 34.58
CA PRO A 154 -3.88 -3.42 34.17
C PRO A 154 -4.26 -2.49 35.31
N ALA A 155 -4.41 -3.03 36.53
CA ALA A 155 -4.77 -2.26 37.72
C ALA A 155 -3.65 -1.32 38.18
N ARG A 156 -2.41 -1.63 37.83
CA ARG A 156 -1.22 -0.88 38.22
C ARG A 156 -0.53 -0.17 37.04
N GLY A 157 -0.94 -0.45 35.78
CA GLY A 157 -0.34 0.08 34.58
C GLY A 157 1.14 -0.30 34.41
N LYS A 158 1.56 -1.47 34.92
CA LYS A 158 2.97 -1.92 34.92
C LYS A 158 3.09 -3.40 34.58
N SER A 159 4.11 -3.74 33.78
CA SER A 159 4.52 -5.11 33.55
C SER A 159 5.37 -5.65 34.68
N ARG A 160 5.20 -6.94 34.98
CA ARG A 160 5.97 -7.67 35.97
C ARG A 160 6.65 -8.87 35.33
N ARG A 161 7.97 -8.90 35.42
CA ARG A 161 8.79 -10.01 34.90
C ARG A 161 8.69 -11.26 35.79
N PHE A 162 8.54 -12.42 35.18
CA PHE A 162 8.67 -13.74 35.82
C PHE A 162 9.89 -14.50 35.29
N SER A 163 10.34 -15.54 36.00
CA SER A 163 11.45 -16.38 35.56
C SER A 163 11.17 -17.85 35.86
N LEU A 164 11.45 -18.71 34.88
CA LEU A 164 11.40 -20.17 34.95
C LEU A 164 12.80 -20.82 35.01
N ARG A 165 13.87 -20.01 35.16
CA ARG A 165 15.25 -20.48 35.09
C ARG A 165 15.57 -21.64 36.01
N ALA A 166 14.92 -21.74 37.16
CA ALA A 166 15.10 -22.81 38.11
C ALA A 166 14.18 -24.03 37.89
N HIS A 167 13.26 -23.97 36.93
CA HIS A 167 12.31 -25.05 36.67
C HIS A 167 12.92 -26.13 35.78
N THR A 168 12.87 -27.41 36.22
CA THR A 168 13.56 -28.50 35.55
C THR A 168 12.65 -29.47 34.79
N SER A 169 11.34 -29.44 35.03
CA SER A 169 10.37 -30.38 34.43
C SER A 169 9.67 -29.71 33.21
N ARG A 170 10.45 -29.26 32.19
CA ARG A 170 9.94 -28.75 30.94
C ARG A 170 10.17 -29.76 29.83
N TYR A 171 9.19 -29.90 28.96
CA TYR A 171 9.22 -30.77 27.78
C TYR A 171 8.73 -30.05 26.57
N VAL A 172 9.32 -30.35 25.43
CA VAL A 172 8.80 -29.92 24.10
C VAL A 172 8.45 -31.18 23.31
N LEU A 173 7.25 -31.23 22.79
CA LEU A 173 6.73 -32.36 22.05
C LEU A 173 6.68 -32.06 20.59
N MET A 174 7.28 -32.94 19.78
CA MET A 174 7.29 -32.87 18.31
C MET A 174 6.60 -34.12 17.77
N ASP A 175 5.60 -33.92 16.91
CA ASP A 175 4.88 -35.02 16.27
C ASP A 175 4.69 -34.78 14.79
N ASP A 176 4.92 -35.83 13.99
CA ASP A 176 4.82 -35.72 12.52
C ASP A 176 3.40 -35.37 12.04
N ALA A 177 2.37 -35.86 12.74
CA ALA A 177 0.99 -35.57 12.41
C ALA A 177 0.67 -34.08 12.64
N MET A 178 1.23 -33.45 13.68
CA MET A 178 1.11 -32.02 13.94
C MET A 178 1.88 -31.18 12.92
N LEU A 179 3.06 -31.63 12.53
CA LEU A 179 3.85 -30.94 11.49
C LEU A 179 3.13 -30.96 10.13
N ALA A 180 2.37 -32.02 9.84
CA ALA A 180 1.58 -32.13 8.62
C ALA A 180 0.44 -31.11 8.54
N LEU A 181 -0.07 -30.62 9.68
CA LEU A 181 -1.18 -29.65 9.73
C LEU A 181 -0.73 -28.20 9.48
N GLN A 182 0.57 -27.91 9.51
CA GLN A 182 1.06 -26.53 9.35
C GLN A 182 0.85 -25.99 7.93
N SER A 183 0.30 -24.77 7.83
CA SER A 183 0.15 -24.05 6.56
C SER A 183 1.50 -23.56 6.02
N ARG A 184 1.56 -23.23 4.72
CA ARG A 184 2.74 -22.60 4.08
C ARG A 184 3.14 -21.31 4.81
N GLU A 185 2.19 -20.49 5.17
CA GLU A 185 2.42 -19.22 5.88
C GLU A 185 3.07 -19.47 7.25
N SER A 186 2.57 -20.46 8.00
CA SER A 186 3.16 -20.88 9.28
C SER A 186 4.60 -21.36 9.11
N LEU A 187 4.91 -22.14 8.07
CA LEU A 187 6.26 -22.63 7.78
C LEU A 187 7.24 -21.50 7.40
N LEU A 188 6.80 -20.52 6.59
CA LEU A 188 7.62 -19.35 6.26
C LEU A 188 7.90 -18.50 7.49
N ARG A 189 6.91 -18.27 8.32
CA ARG A 189 7.06 -17.57 9.61
C ARG A 189 8.08 -18.28 10.50
N THR A 190 8.00 -19.61 10.60
CA THR A 190 9.01 -20.44 11.31
C THR A 190 10.40 -20.19 10.77
N GLY A 191 10.54 -20.26 9.47
CA GLY A 191 11.84 -20.06 8.82
C GLY A 191 12.45 -18.70 9.16
N ILE A 192 11.66 -17.63 9.10
CA ILE A 192 12.11 -16.27 9.41
C ILE A 192 12.53 -16.14 10.88
N TRP A 193 11.74 -16.66 11.82
CA TRP A 193 12.11 -16.68 13.24
C TRP A 193 13.35 -17.52 13.51
N THR A 194 13.49 -18.64 12.83
CA THR A 194 14.68 -19.52 12.94
C THR A 194 15.93 -18.78 12.47
N ILE A 195 15.85 -18.05 11.33
CA ILE A 195 16.93 -17.22 10.84
C ILE A 195 17.28 -16.13 11.86
N ALA A 196 16.28 -15.49 12.46
CA ALA A 196 16.48 -14.45 13.46
C ALA A 196 17.27 -14.99 14.66
N HIS A 197 16.87 -16.14 15.20
CA HIS A 197 17.55 -16.76 16.32
C HIS A 197 18.97 -17.19 15.97
N ALA A 198 19.18 -17.83 14.80
CA ALA A 198 20.50 -18.24 14.35
C ALA A 198 21.46 -17.04 14.16
N ILE A 199 20.98 -15.94 13.56
CA ILE A 199 21.74 -14.71 13.37
C ILE A 199 22.10 -14.07 14.70
N CYS A 200 21.14 -13.90 15.60
CA CYS A 200 21.37 -13.31 16.92
C CYS A 200 22.36 -14.16 17.75
N ALA A 201 22.20 -15.48 17.73
CA ALA A 201 23.14 -16.39 18.36
C ALA A 201 24.54 -16.23 17.75
N GLY A 202 24.68 -16.24 16.44
CA GLY A 202 25.93 -16.07 15.73
C GLY A 202 26.64 -14.73 16.02
N MET A 203 25.90 -13.65 16.26
CA MET A 203 26.45 -12.34 16.64
C MET A 203 27.01 -12.31 18.06
N SER A 204 26.65 -13.24 18.92
CA SER A 204 27.09 -13.25 20.31
C SER A 204 28.57 -13.67 20.42
N ARG A 205 29.34 -12.87 21.17
CA ARG A 205 30.77 -13.17 21.45
C ARG A 205 30.94 -14.27 22.51
N LEU A 206 29.93 -14.48 23.35
CA LEU A 206 29.99 -15.35 24.51
C LEU A 206 29.39 -16.74 24.24
N LEU A 207 28.93 -16.99 23.01
CA LEU A 207 28.27 -18.25 22.65
C LEU A 207 29.26 -19.41 22.69
N PRO A 208 28.97 -20.48 23.44
CA PRO A 208 29.76 -21.70 23.43
C PRO A 208 29.88 -22.33 22.06
N ARG A 209 30.96 -23.04 21.77
CA ARG A 209 31.23 -23.63 20.45
C ARG A 209 30.12 -24.58 19.98
N GLU A 210 29.60 -25.40 20.92
CA GLU A 210 28.52 -26.34 20.61
C GLU A 210 27.25 -25.61 20.16
N GLU A 211 26.84 -24.57 20.90
CA GLU A 211 25.66 -23.79 20.58
C GLU A 211 25.82 -22.97 19.30
N ARG A 212 27.05 -22.49 19.03
CA ARG A 212 27.36 -21.84 17.75
C ARG A 212 27.18 -22.80 16.59
N GLN A 213 27.62 -24.06 16.75
CA GLN A 213 27.43 -25.09 15.71
C GLN A 213 25.94 -25.39 15.46
N LYS A 214 25.09 -25.35 16.49
CA LYS A 214 23.63 -25.47 16.31
C LYS A 214 23.08 -24.34 15.46
N ALA A 215 23.46 -23.09 15.74
CA ALA A 215 23.01 -21.93 14.96
C ALA A 215 23.47 -21.99 13.49
N GLU A 216 24.73 -22.38 13.25
CA GLU A 216 25.31 -22.57 11.90
C GLU A 216 24.59 -23.70 11.13
N ASN A 217 24.34 -24.81 11.78
CA ASN A 217 23.61 -25.96 11.20
C ASN A 217 22.16 -25.58 10.87
N ALA A 218 21.49 -24.82 11.75
CA ALA A 218 20.15 -24.36 11.53
C ALA A 218 20.08 -23.42 10.29
N LEU A 219 20.99 -22.47 10.17
CA LEU A 219 21.04 -21.59 9.01
C LEU A 219 21.31 -22.39 7.71
N ARG A 220 22.23 -23.36 7.74
CA ARG A 220 22.54 -24.22 6.58
C ARG A 220 21.34 -25.08 6.17
N ALA A 221 20.59 -25.62 7.10
CA ALA A 221 19.37 -26.38 6.82
C ALA A 221 18.32 -25.50 6.13
N LEU A 222 18.18 -24.24 6.56
CA LEU A 222 17.20 -23.28 6.02
C LEU A 222 17.52 -22.81 4.61
N THR A 223 18.79 -22.54 4.30
CA THR A 223 19.18 -22.02 2.97
C THR A 223 18.82 -22.98 1.84
N GLY A 224 18.93 -24.29 2.07
CA GLY A 224 18.52 -25.29 1.08
C GLY A 224 17.02 -25.46 0.92
N GLN A 225 16.25 -25.32 2.03
CA GLN A 225 14.82 -25.62 2.04
C GLN A 225 13.93 -24.42 1.75
N LEU A 226 14.28 -23.21 2.20
CA LEU A 226 13.48 -22.01 1.98
C LEU A 226 13.61 -21.48 0.54
N ILE A 227 14.70 -21.74 -0.16
CA ILE A 227 14.83 -21.45 -1.61
C ILE A 227 13.80 -22.27 -2.39
N ALA A 228 13.66 -23.57 -2.07
CA ALA A 228 12.65 -24.43 -2.70
C ALA A 228 11.21 -23.94 -2.45
N VAL A 229 10.94 -23.32 -1.30
CA VAL A 229 9.62 -22.75 -0.96
C VAL A 229 9.34 -21.44 -1.73
N SER A 230 10.38 -20.66 -2.07
CA SER A 230 10.23 -19.39 -2.79
C SER A 230 10.08 -19.56 -4.30
N ASP A 231 10.72 -20.57 -4.89
CA ASP A 231 10.69 -20.82 -6.34
C ASP A 231 9.41 -21.55 -6.81
N ASP A 232 8.60 -22.02 -5.88
CA ASP A 232 7.41 -22.84 -6.15
C ASP A 232 6.15 -22.05 -6.60
N ALA A 233 6.28 -20.80 -6.99
CA ALA A 233 5.14 -20.02 -7.50
C ALA A 233 4.48 -20.62 -8.78
N ALA A 234 5.19 -21.52 -9.48
CA ALA A 234 4.73 -22.16 -10.72
C ALA A 234 4.11 -23.57 -10.49
N VAL A 235 4.18 -24.13 -9.29
CA VAL A 235 3.68 -25.47 -8.96
C VAL A 235 2.29 -25.38 -8.32
N PRO A 236 1.32 -26.25 -8.67
CA PRO A 236 -0.02 -26.28 -8.05
C PRO A 236 0.06 -26.41 -6.52
N GLU A 237 -0.82 -25.74 -5.81
CA GLU A 237 -0.81 -25.59 -4.35
C GLU A 237 -0.83 -26.95 -3.59
N ASN A 238 -1.40 -27.99 -4.19
CA ASN A 238 -1.48 -29.34 -3.67
C ASN A 238 -0.20 -30.19 -3.86
N GLU A 239 0.75 -29.75 -4.68
CA GLU A 239 2.03 -30.45 -4.97
C GLU A 239 3.25 -29.73 -4.37
N ARG A 240 3.04 -28.56 -3.76
CA ARG A 240 4.10 -27.73 -3.16
C ARG A 240 4.51 -28.30 -1.82
N PHE A 241 5.67 -28.02 -1.36
CA PHE A 241 6.32 -28.27 -0.03
C PHE A 241 5.44 -28.95 1.07
N SER A 242 4.12 -29.01 0.89
CA SER A 242 3.16 -29.62 1.80
C SER A 242 3.29 -31.14 1.93
N SER A 243 3.89 -31.83 0.97
CA SER A 243 3.97 -33.29 0.93
C SER A 243 5.24 -33.91 1.55
N ASP A 244 6.31 -33.10 1.76
CA ASP A 244 7.55 -33.63 2.31
C ASP A 244 7.66 -33.43 3.82
N LEU A 245 7.22 -34.41 4.57
CA LEU A 245 7.30 -34.45 6.02
C LEU A 245 8.74 -34.38 6.55
N ALA A 246 9.70 -34.93 5.83
CA ALA A 246 11.11 -34.91 6.21
C ALA A 246 11.67 -33.46 6.21
N SER A 247 11.32 -32.68 5.20
CA SER A 247 11.72 -31.26 5.13
C SER A 247 11.06 -30.43 6.23
N ARG A 248 9.79 -30.69 6.56
CA ARG A 248 9.09 -30.02 7.68
C ARG A 248 9.75 -30.36 9.02
N ARG A 249 10.07 -31.61 9.24
CA ARG A 249 10.78 -32.06 10.46
C ARG A 249 12.17 -31.45 10.57
N ALA A 250 12.91 -31.35 9.46
CA ALA A 250 14.21 -30.70 9.40
C ALA A 250 14.12 -29.21 9.74
N LEU A 251 13.14 -28.48 9.16
CA LEU A 251 12.88 -27.07 9.46
C LEU A 251 12.56 -26.87 10.95
N TYR A 252 11.70 -27.72 11.50
CA TYR A 252 11.32 -27.62 12.90
C TYR A 252 12.47 -27.96 13.86
N THR A 253 13.27 -28.97 13.52
CA THR A 253 14.50 -29.29 14.28
C THR A 253 15.47 -28.12 14.26
N ALA A 254 15.69 -27.52 13.08
CA ALA A 254 16.52 -26.31 12.95
C ALA A 254 15.99 -25.14 13.78
N SER A 255 14.65 -24.98 13.85
CA SER A 255 14.02 -23.95 14.67
C SER A 255 14.32 -24.15 16.16
N LEU A 256 14.21 -25.39 16.67
CA LEU A 256 14.55 -25.68 18.06
C LEU A 256 16.03 -25.47 18.34
N ASP A 257 16.93 -25.89 17.46
CA ASP A 257 18.37 -25.73 17.62
C ASP A 257 18.80 -24.26 17.63
N ALA A 258 18.23 -23.45 16.71
CA ALA A 258 18.50 -22.01 16.66
C ALA A 258 17.95 -21.28 17.90
N ALA A 259 16.76 -21.62 18.36
CA ALA A 259 16.14 -21.03 19.54
C ALA A 259 16.90 -21.39 20.83
N GLU A 260 17.41 -22.64 20.94
CA GLU A 260 18.27 -23.08 22.04
C GLU A 260 19.58 -22.31 22.07
N ALA A 261 20.26 -22.16 20.91
CA ALA A 261 21.47 -21.36 20.78
C ALA A 261 21.23 -19.89 21.12
N PHE A 262 20.11 -19.33 20.67
CA PHE A 262 19.71 -17.95 20.98
C PHE A 262 19.49 -17.74 22.47
N ALA A 263 18.84 -18.66 23.17
CA ALA A 263 18.60 -18.57 24.62
C ALA A 263 19.90 -18.49 25.43
N VAL A 264 20.98 -19.13 24.95
CA VAL A 264 22.32 -19.06 25.56
C VAL A 264 23.12 -17.83 25.16
N SER A 265 22.78 -17.24 24.04
CA SER A 265 23.58 -16.18 23.41
C SER A 265 23.65 -14.89 24.21
N HIS A 266 22.63 -14.63 25.04
CA HIS A 266 22.43 -13.36 25.75
C HIS A 266 22.46 -12.12 24.84
N ASP A 267 22.19 -12.28 23.52
CA ASP A 267 22.05 -11.16 22.61
C ASP A 267 20.68 -10.50 22.83
N ALA A 268 20.69 -9.22 23.20
CA ALA A 268 19.50 -8.49 23.55
C ALA A 268 19.07 -7.47 22.46
N VAL A 269 19.79 -7.39 21.33
CA VAL A 269 19.55 -6.33 20.33
C VAL A 269 18.19 -6.48 19.68
N LEU A 270 17.87 -7.66 19.16
CA LEU A 270 16.58 -7.93 18.52
C LEU A 270 15.42 -7.83 19.52
N PRO A 271 15.44 -8.51 20.67
CA PRO A 271 14.38 -8.36 21.69
C PRO A 271 14.17 -6.92 22.14
N ALA A 272 15.25 -6.14 22.30
CA ALA A 272 15.16 -4.74 22.71
C ALA A 272 14.49 -3.86 21.65
N LEU A 273 14.79 -4.07 20.36
CA LEU A 273 14.16 -3.36 19.26
C LEU A 273 12.67 -3.74 19.12
N LEU A 274 12.33 -5.03 19.20
CA LEU A 274 10.95 -5.49 19.13
C LEU A 274 10.12 -4.93 20.29
N ASN A 275 10.64 -4.97 21.51
CA ASN A 275 9.98 -4.40 22.69
C ASN A 275 9.80 -2.88 22.56
N ALA A 276 10.80 -2.17 22.08
CA ALA A 276 10.72 -0.72 21.90
C ALA A 276 9.71 -0.33 20.82
N LEU A 277 9.66 -1.05 19.70
CA LEU A 277 8.68 -0.83 18.63
C LEU A 277 7.26 -1.14 19.09
N SER A 278 7.06 -2.24 19.81
CA SER A 278 5.78 -2.56 20.43
C SER A 278 5.33 -1.46 21.41
N THR A 279 6.24 -0.95 22.25
CA THR A 279 5.93 0.09 23.25
C THR A 279 5.58 1.43 22.61
N VAL A 280 6.31 1.86 21.56
CA VAL A 280 6.14 3.20 20.96
C VAL A 280 5.08 3.21 19.87
N LYS A 281 4.96 2.12 19.11
CA LYS A 281 4.14 2.05 17.90
C LYS A 281 3.01 1.02 17.97
N GLN A 282 2.94 0.24 19.04
CA GLN A 282 1.96 -0.86 19.23
C GLN A 282 1.99 -1.88 18.09
N LEU A 283 3.18 -2.16 17.57
CA LEU A 283 3.41 -3.11 16.47
C LEU A 283 3.71 -4.50 17.02
N SER A 284 3.20 -5.52 16.34
CA SER A 284 3.49 -6.90 16.72
C SER A 284 4.93 -7.31 16.34
N PRO A 285 5.54 -8.23 17.08
CA PRO A 285 6.84 -8.79 16.70
C PRO A 285 6.83 -9.44 15.31
N ASP A 286 5.74 -10.10 14.91
CA ASP A 286 5.61 -10.76 13.61
C ASP A 286 5.64 -9.80 12.42
N GLU A 287 5.14 -8.56 12.61
CA GLU A 287 5.20 -7.51 11.59
C GLU A 287 6.58 -6.85 11.49
N THR A 288 7.31 -6.80 12.60
CA THR A 288 8.53 -5.99 12.70
C THR A 288 9.81 -6.79 12.55
N LEU A 289 9.84 -8.03 13.05
CA LEU A 289 11.02 -8.89 13.04
C LEU A 289 11.58 -9.14 11.64
N PRO A 290 10.77 -9.50 10.63
CA PRO A 290 11.30 -9.75 9.29
C PRO A 290 12.08 -8.57 8.74
N LEU A 291 11.61 -7.35 8.99
CA LEU A 291 12.19 -6.11 8.48
C LEU A 291 13.51 -5.73 9.18
N LEU A 292 13.68 -6.11 10.45
CA LEU A 292 14.88 -5.77 11.23
C LEU A 292 16.10 -6.61 10.84
N LEU A 293 15.93 -7.82 10.33
CA LEU A 293 17.02 -8.78 10.15
C LEU A 293 18.09 -8.31 9.17
N ALA A 294 17.72 -7.96 7.96
CA ALA A 294 18.68 -7.54 6.94
C ALA A 294 19.45 -6.27 7.34
N PRO A 295 18.83 -5.21 7.90
CA PRO A 295 19.53 -4.06 8.45
C PRO A 295 20.47 -4.38 9.62
N MET A 296 20.07 -5.26 10.53
CA MET A 296 20.92 -5.69 11.65
C MET A 296 22.19 -6.38 11.16
N ILE A 297 22.07 -7.23 10.15
CA ILE A 297 23.22 -7.88 9.50
C ILE A 297 24.09 -6.83 8.81
N ALA A 298 23.50 -5.94 8.02
CA ALA A 298 24.20 -4.91 7.24
C ALA A 298 24.98 -3.94 8.13
N GLN A 299 24.42 -3.55 9.27
CA GLN A 299 25.03 -2.64 10.26
C GLN A 299 25.97 -3.35 11.25
N SER A 300 26.19 -4.65 11.10
CA SER A 300 27.13 -5.38 11.94
C SER A 300 28.57 -5.02 11.61
N GLU A 301 29.43 -4.91 12.66
CA GLU A 301 30.83 -4.53 12.53
C GLU A 301 31.78 -5.49 13.27
N GLY A 302 33.06 -5.43 12.94
CA GLY A 302 34.13 -6.12 13.64
C GLY A 302 33.93 -7.63 13.73
N THR A 303 33.99 -8.20 14.94
CA THR A 303 33.87 -9.65 15.16
C THR A 303 32.48 -10.20 14.87
N ARG A 304 31.42 -9.37 15.02
CA ARG A 304 30.03 -9.76 14.66
C ARG A 304 29.90 -9.94 13.14
N ARG A 305 30.38 -8.96 12.37
CA ARG A 305 30.38 -9.05 10.90
C ARG A 305 31.17 -10.25 10.39
N LYS A 306 32.31 -10.53 11.01
CA LYS A 306 33.11 -11.71 10.69
C LYS A 306 32.35 -13.00 10.95
N ALA A 307 31.71 -13.15 12.13
CA ALA A 307 30.93 -14.33 12.47
C ALA A 307 29.78 -14.57 11.50
N LEU A 308 29.04 -13.51 11.11
CA LEU A 308 27.99 -13.60 10.12
C LEU A 308 28.50 -13.93 8.71
N SER A 309 29.69 -13.43 8.34
CA SER A 309 30.36 -13.80 7.09
C SER A 309 30.72 -15.29 7.08
N ASP A 310 31.30 -15.79 8.15
CA ASP A 310 31.66 -17.21 8.29
C ASP A 310 30.41 -18.11 8.18
N MET A 311 29.33 -17.75 8.86
CA MET A 311 28.03 -18.47 8.80
C MET A 311 27.44 -18.46 7.38
N ALA A 312 27.54 -17.35 6.63
CA ALA A 312 27.03 -17.23 5.26
C ALA A 312 27.83 -18.11 4.29
N ILE A 313 29.14 -18.16 4.45
CA ILE A 313 30.03 -19.03 3.67
C ILE A 313 29.71 -20.50 3.97
N ASP A 314 29.58 -20.88 5.23
CA ASP A 314 29.24 -22.24 5.67
C ASP A 314 27.85 -22.67 5.20
N ALA A 315 26.92 -21.74 5.09
CA ALA A 315 25.57 -21.96 4.55
C ALA A 315 25.53 -22.01 3.02
N GLY A 316 26.65 -21.74 2.32
CA GLY A 316 26.77 -21.80 0.87
C GLY A 316 26.18 -20.60 0.13
N LEU A 317 25.92 -19.49 0.83
CA LEU A 317 25.36 -18.26 0.24
C LEU A 317 26.37 -17.47 -0.60
N CYS A 318 27.67 -17.67 -0.35
CA CYS A 318 28.74 -17.01 -1.12
C CYS A 318 30.07 -17.77 -1.02
N GLY A 319 31.02 -17.43 -1.88
CA GLY A 319 32.37 -18.00 -1.85
C GLY A 319 33.26 -17.38 -0.75
N MET A 320 34.36 -18.08 -0.40
CA MET A 320 35.29 -17.71 0.71
C MET A 320 35.93 -16.32 0.63
N ASN A 321 35.93 -15.68 -0.56
CA ASN A 321 36.52 -14.37 -0.77
C ASN A 321 35.51 -13.24 -0.86
N ALA A 322 34.22 -13.53 -0.65
CA ALA A 322 33.13 -12.56 -0.69
C ALA A 322 32.83 -11.96 0.69
N ASP A 323 32.15 -10.80 0.73
CA ASP A 323 31.57 -10.26 1.96
C ASP A 323 30.32 -11.08 2.33
N GLY A 324 30.52 -12.12 3.13
CA GLY A 324 29.46 -13.05 3.51
C GLY A 324 28.33 -12.38 4.29
N ALA A 325 28.62 -11.38 5.11
CA ALA A 325 27.58 -10.64 5.82
C ALA A 325 26.67 -9.85 4.86
N ALA A 326 27.24 -9.25 3.79
CA ALA A 326 26.45 -8.59 2.76
C ALA A 326 25.61 -9.59 1.95
N ALA A 327 26.17 -10.76 1.63
CA ALA A 327 25.44 -11.84 0.94
C ALA A 327 24.28 -12.35 1.80
N LEU A 328 24.49 -12.56 3.09
CA LEU A 328 23.46 -12.97 4.05
C LEU A 328 22.35 -11.91 4.16
N ALA A 329 22.70 -10.63 4.26
CA ALA A 329 21.72 -9.54 4.31
C ALA A 329 20.88 -9.46 3.03
N ALA A 330 21.49 -9.65 1.87
CA ALA A 330 20.80 -9.69 0.58
C ALA A 330 19.82 -10.87 0.50
N TRP A 331 20.29 -12.07 0.84
CA TRP A 331 19.47 -13.27 0.84
C TRP A 331 18.28 -13.16 1.81
N VAL A 332 18.49 -12.66 3.03
CA VAL A 332 17.41 -12.45 4.01
C VAL A 332 16.39 -11.43 3.47
N ARG A 333 16.82 -10.35 2.85
CA ARG A 333 15.95 -9.34 2.25
C ARG A 333 15.08 -9.92 1.16
N ASP A 334 15.68 -10.71 0.26
CA ASP A 334 14.96 -11.36 -0.83
C ASP A 334 13.95 -12.37 -0.31
N LEU A 335 14.31 -13.17 0.71
CA LEU A 335 13.39 -14.10 1.37
C LEU A 335 12.20 -13.39 2.01
N VAL A 336 12.44 -12.32 2.77
CA VAL A 336 11.40 -11.52 3.44
C VAL A 336 10.45 -10.90 2.40
N PHE A 337 11.00 -10.40 1.30
CA PHE A 337 10.21 -9.86 0.20
C PHE A 337 9.32 -10.93 -0.48
N HIS A 338 9.88 -12.10 -0.80
CA HIS A 338 9.13 -13.22 -1.40
C HIS A 338 8.11 -13.85 -0.44
N ALA A 339 8.33 -13.72 0.87
CA ALA A 339 7.36 -14.14 1.88
C ALA A 339 6.18 -13.16 2.04
N GLY A 340 6.13 -12.08 1.25
CA GLY A 340 5.04 -11.12 1.23
C GLY A 340 5.18 -9.95 2.21
N TYR A 341 6.30 -9.83 2.93
CA TYR A 341 6.57 -8.68 3.78
C TYR A 341 7.09 -7.49 2.95
N GLY A 342 6.71 -6.28 3.36
CA GLY A 342 7.31 -5.04 2.81
C GLY A 342 8.80 -4.91 3.18
N LEU A 343 9.49 -3.97 2.56
CA LEU A 343 10.88 -3.64 2.95
C LEU A 343 10.96 -2.50 3.97
N THR A 344 9.85 -1.86 4.25
CA THR A 344 9.75 -0.75 5.21
C THR A 344 8.56 -0.93 6.13
N LEU A 345 8.63 -0.36 7.31
CA LEU A 345 7.57 -0.40 8.31
C LEU A 345 6.64 0.82 8.14
N PRO A 346 5.39 0.64 7.64
CA PRO A 346 4.52 1.76 7.20
C PRO A 346 4.19 2.80 8.27
N THR A 347 4.35 2.45 9.54
CA THR A 347 3.99 3.31 10.69
C THR A 347 5.18 3.87 11.43
N LEU A 348 6.43 3.50 11.06
CA LEU A 348 7.65 4.01 11.68
C LEU A 348 8.18 5.20 10.88
N TYR A 349 8.25 6.38 11.51
CA TYR A 349 8.71 7.63 10.91
C TYR A 349 10.00 8.14 11.58
N HIS A 350 10.74 9.01 10.90
CA HIS A 350 12.02 9.59 11.41
C HIS A 350 11.87 10.18 12.81
N ARG A 351 10.76 10.84 13.11
CA ARG A 351 10.46 11.42 14.43
C ARG A 351 10.36 10.38 15.55
N ASP A 352 10.03 9.13 15.23
CA ASP A 352 9.84 8.05 16.20
C ASP A 352 11.17 7.37 16.57
N ILE A 353 12.16 7.40 15.65
CA ILE A 353 13.46 6.73 15.80
C ILE A 353 14.16 7.07 17.08
N PRO A 354 14.30 8.36 17.50
CA PRO A 354 14.98 8.70 18.74
C PRO A 354 14.30 8.16 20.00
N ALA A 355 12.97 8.01 19.98
CA ALA A 355 12.22 7.45 21.10
C ALA A 355 12.39 5.94 21.18
N VAL A 356 12.22 5.23 20.05
CA VAL A 356 12.42 3.77 19.94
C VAL A 356 13.86 3.39 20.30
N ALA A 357 14.84 4.06 19.70
CA ALA A 357 16.26 3.79 19.99
C ALA A 357 16.65 4.05 21.45
N ARG A 358 16.06 5.04 22.10
CA ARG A 358 16.30 5.33 23.53
C ARG A 358 15.77 4.20 24.42
N ILE A 359 14.58 3.67 24.12
CA ILE A 359 14.01 2.55 24.87
C ILE A 359 14.83 1.29 24.63
N ALA A 360 15.13 0.95 23.38
CA ALA A 360 15.95 -0.20 23.04
C ALA A 360 17.36 -0.16 23.66
N ALA A 361 17.97 1.02 23.74
CA ALA A 361 19.31 1.20 24.34
C ALA A 361 19.37 0.92 25.85
N GLN A 362 18.23 0.82 26.55
CA GLN A 362 18.20 0.44 27.97
C GLN A 362 18.49 -1.05 28.18
N ASP A 363 18.13 -1.88 27.20
CA ASP A 363 18.19 -3.34 27.29
C ASP A 363 19.30 -3.98 26.42
N THR A 364 20.12 -3.18 25.76
CA THR A 364 21.22 -3.67 24.89
C THR A 364 22.54 -2.94 25.11
N LEU A 365 23.64 -3.59 24.74
CA LEU A 365 24.99 -3.00 24.75
C LEU A 365 25.30 -2.13 23.51
N LEU A 366 24.42 -2.09 22.50
CA LEU A 366 24.59 -1.22 21.36
C LEU A 366 24.34 0.24 21.76
N ASN A 367 25.13 1.15 21.17
CA ASN A 367 24.87 2.56 21.36
C ASN A 367 23.61 3.01 20.59
N ARG A 368 23.03 4.11 21.05
CA ARG A 368 21.82 4.67 20.45
C ARG A 368 21.95 4.93 18.94
N PHE A 369 23.09 5.37 18.46
CA PHE A 369 23.31 5.69 17.04
C PHE A 369 23.24 4.46 16.15
N ALA A 370 23.82 3.34 16.54
CA ALA A 370 23.73 2.08 15.81
C ALA A 370 22.29 1.56 15.74
N LEU A 371 21.50 1.74 16.82
CA LEU A 371 20.08 1.41 16.84
C LEU A 371 19.26 2.34 15.92
N GLU A 372 19.57 3.62 15.90
CA GLU A 372 18.95 4.59 14.99
C GLU A 372 19.21 4.24 13.52
N ASP A 373 20.42 3.77 13.17
CA ASP A 373 20.76 3.39 11.79
C ASP A 373 20.02 2.13 11.33
N ILE A 374 19.83 1.14 12.22
CA ILE A 374 18.99 -0.03 11.95
C ILE A 374 17.54 0.41 11.70
N LEU A 375 17.00 1.28 12.55
CA LEU A 375 15.63 1.76 12.43
C LEU A 375 15.41 2.62 11.18
N ARG A 376 16.39 3.46 10.80
CA ARG A 376 16.33 4.25 9.56
C ARG A 376 16.26 3.38 8.30
N ALA A 377 16.87 2.20 8.33
CA ALA A 377 16.85 1.30 7.18
C ALA A 377 15.47 0.65 6.92
N ILE A 378 14.62 0.56 7.96
CA ILE A 378 13.26 -0.01 7.87
C ILE A 378 12.16 1.03 7.98
N MET A 379 12.48 2.27 8.32
CA MET A 379 11.46 3.31 8.38
C MET A 379 10.82 3.50 7.01
N THR A 380 9.55 3.77 7.02
CA THR A 380 8.96 4.42 5.86
C THR A 380 9.69 5.74 5.69
N PRO A 381 10.28 6.00 4.52
CA PRO A 381 10.84 7.31 4.26
C PRO A 381 9.77 8.31 4.65
N ASP A 382 10.07 9.10 5.67
CA ASP A 382 9.17 10.16 6.06
C ASP A 382 8.84 10.93 4.78
N ALA A 383 7.57 10.95 4.40
CA ALA A 383 6.99 12.12 3.79
C ALA A 383 6.54 13.00 4.97
N PRO A 384 7.37 13.76 5.61
CA PRO A 384 6.96 14.75 6.55
C PRO A 384 7.67 16.05 6.28
N HIS A 385 7.02 17.08 6.71
CA HIS A 385 7.31 18.49 6.73
C HIS A 385 8.78 18.90 6.79
N ALA A 386 9.67 18.10 7.35
CA ALA A 386 11.09 18.44 7.50
C ALA A 386 11.91 18.25 6.22
N ASP A 387 11.43 17.43 5.25
CA ASP A 387 12.29 17.00 4.14
C ASP A 387 11.74 17.30 2.74
N ILE A 388 10.54 17.88 2.61
CA ILE A 388 9.99 18.29 1.30
C ILE A 388 10.91 19.29 0.61
N ALA A 389 11.48 20.22 1.36
CA ALA A 389 12.42 21.19 0.82
C ALA A 389 13.74 20.54 0.38
N ALA A 390 14.27 19.58 1.16
CA ALA A 390 15.47 18.82 0.81
C ALA A 390 15.22 17.92 -0.41
N LEU A 391 14.07 17.23 -0.46
CA LEU A 391 13.67 16.42 -1.61
C LEU A 391 13.54 17.28 -2.87
N PHE A 392 12.87 18.42 -2.78
CA PHE A 392 12.76 19.36 -3.88
C PHE A 392 14.13 19.85 -4.35
N ALA A 393 15.02 20.21 -3.42
CA ALA A 393 16.39 20.64 -3.75
C ALA A 393 17.19 19.52 -4.43
N ALA A 394 17.05 18.27 -3.99
CA ALA A 394 17.70 17.12 -4.62
C ALA A 394 17.19 16.91 -6.06
N GLN A 395 15.87 17.03 -6.29
CA GLN A 395 15.30 16.95 -7.64
C GLN A 395 15.74 18.11 -8.53
N LYS A 396 15.87 19.33 -8.01
CA LYS A 396 16.45 20.48 -8.76
C LYS A 396 17.90 20.22 -9.16
N ALA A 397 18.70 19.65 -8.26
CA ALA A 397 20.09 19.27 -8.55
C ALA A 397 20.16 18.15 -9.61
N CYS A 398 19.32 17.13 -9.50
CA CYS A 398 19.21 16.06 -10.47
C CYS A 398 18.80 16.58 -11.86
N PHE A 399 17.79 17.43 -11.94
CA PHE A 399 17.38 18.04 -13.20
C PHE A 399 18.50 18.92 -13.82
N ALA A 400 19.20 19.71 -12.98
CA ALA A 400 20.32 20.56 -13.41
C ALA A 400 21.50 19.75 -13.96
N SER A 401 21.71 18.50 -13.46
CA SER A 401 22.74 17.60 -14.00
C SER A 401 22.48 17.18 -15.45
N GLY A 402 21.24 17.31 -15.93
CA GLY A 402 20.83 16.96 -17.27
C GLY A 402 20.59 15.47 -17.52
N ILE A 403 20.63 14.60 -16.49
CA ILE A 403 20.48 13.15 -16.63
C ILE A 403 19.13 12.75 -17.24
N THR A 404 18.06 13.51 -17.00
CA THR A 404 16.71 13.26 -17.55
C THR A 404 16.54 13.73 -18.99
N ARG A 405 17.47 14.54 -19.53
CA ARG A 405 17.34 15.16 -20.88
C ARG A 405 17.50 14.18 -22.05
N PRO A 406 18.38 13.15 -22.03
CA PRO A 406 18.54 12.21 -23.14
C PRO A 406 17.27 11.42 -23.40
N VAL A 407 16.82 11.35 -24.66
CA VAL A 407 15.61 10.60 -25.06
C VAL A 407 15.72 9.08 -24.72
N PRO A 408 16.89 8.42 -24.85
CA PRO A 408 17.03 7.04 -24.42
C PRO A 408 16.71 6.83 -22.94
N HIS A 409 17.14 7.72 -22.04
CA HIS A 409 16.84 7.67 -20.60
C HIS A 409 15.33 7.76 -20.35
N ARG A 410 14.63 8.74 -20.99
CA ARG A 410 13.17 8.90 -20.86
C ARG A 410 12.41 7.65 -21.31
N LEU A 411 12.82 7.05 -22.42
CA LEU A 411 12.22 5.81 -22.93
C LEU A 411 12.50 4.62 -22.03
N ASP A 412 13.64 4.59 -21.37
CA ASP A 412 13.99 3.53 -20.42
C ASP A 412 13.15 3.66 -19.13
N GLN A 413 12.99 4.88 -18.60
CA GLN A 413 12.07 5.15 -17.48
C GLN A 413 10.65 4.66 -17.80
N LEU A 414 10.10 5.00 -18.96
CA LEU A 414 8.75 4.56 -19.38
C LEU A 414 8.67 3.03 -19.52
N ARG A 415 9.73 2.36 -19.99
CA ARG A 415 9.76 0.88 -20.10
C ARG A 415 9.84 0.20 -18.75
N ARG A 416 10.65 0.74 -17.81
CA ARG A 416 10.73 0.23 -16.43
C ARG A 416 9.37 0.32 -15.75
N LEU A 417 8.75 1.50 -15.82
CA LEU A 417 7.41 1.73 -15.26
C LEU A 417 6.36 0.77 -15.88
N ARG A 418 6.40 0.54 -17.20
CA ARG A 418 5.49 -0.41 -17.85
C ARG A 418 5.62 -1.82 -17.28
N ARG A 419 6.86 -2.30 -17.13
CA ARG A 419 7.12 -3.64 -16.59
C ARG A 419 6.66 -3.76 -15.14
N ALA A 420 6.94 -2.75 -14.32
CA ALA A 420 6.51 -2.72 -12.93
C ALA A 420 4.97 -2.71 -12.81
N ILE A 421 4.26 -1.87 -13.58
CA ILE A 421 2.79 -1.86 -13.60
C ILE A 421 2.23 -3.25 -13.98
N GLN A 422 2.82 -3.90 -14.99
CA GLN A 422 2.37 -5.24 -15.43
C GLN A 422 2.67 -6.32 -14.37
N ALA A 423 3.80 -6.21 -13.67
CA ALA A 423 4.17 -7.15 -12.61
C ALA A 423 3.28 -6.99 -11.36
N HIS A 424 2.88 -5.77 -11.04
CA HIS A 424 2.04 -5.43 -9.88
C HIS A 424 0.55 -5.27 -10.22
N GLU A 425 0.08 -5.76 -11.37
CA GLU A 425 -1.32 -5.65 -11.77
C GLU A 425 -2.29 -6.20 -10.70
N PRO A 426 -2.05 -7.41 -10.12
CA PRO A 426 -2.90 -7.93 -9.04
C PRO A 426 -2.87 -7.07 -7.77
N ASP A 427 -1.71 -6.50 -7.41
CA ASP A 427 -1.56 -5.64 -6.23
C ASP A 427 -2.32 -4.32 -6.42
N ILE A 428 -2.29 -3.75 -7.64
CA ILE A 428 -3.05 -2.54 -7.99
C ILE A 428 -4.55 -2.82 -7.94
N GLU A 429 -5.01 -3.95 -8.48
CA GLU A 429 -6.41 -4.37 -8.42
C GLU A 429 -6.89 -4.51 -6.97
N ALA A 430 -6.08 -5.18 -6.12
CA ALA A 430 -6.39 -5.33 -4.69
C ALA A 430 -6.45 -3.99 -3.95
N ALA A 431 -5.54 -3.06 -4.25
CA ALA A 431 -5.54 -1.72 -3.66
C ALA A 431 -6.78 -0.91 -4.06
N LEU A 432 -7.19 -0.96 -5.34
CA LEU A 432 -8.40 -0.29 -5.84
C LEU A 432 -9.68 -0.90 -5.26
N GLN A 433 -9.68 -2.22 -5.04
CA GLN A 433 -10.76 -2.89 -4.35
C GLN A 433 -10.84 -2.47 -2.87
N SER A 434 -9.71 -2.36 -2.19
CA SER A 434 -9.63 -1.91 -0.80
C SER A 434 -10.12 -0.47 -0.62
N ASP A 435 -9.69 0.47 -1.49
CA ASP A 435 -9.99 1.88 -1.34
C ASP A 435 -11.41 2.27 -1.79
N LEU A 436 -11.95 1.62 -2.82
CA LEU A 436 -13.20 2.01 -3.48
C LEU A 436 -14.18 0.85 -3.69
N GLY A 437 -13.77 -0.39 -3.48
CA GLY A 437 -14.57 -1.56 -3.82
C GLY A 437 -14.62 -1.86 -5.32
N LYS A 438 -13.66 -1.37 -6.13
CA LYS A 438 -13.63 -1.63 -7.57
C LYS A 438 -13.39 -3.10 -7.86
N CYS A 439 -14.24 -3.71 -8.68
CA CYS A 439 -14.00 -5.06 -9.20
C CYS A 439 -12.82 -5.06 -10.19
N ARG A 440 -12.19 -6.22 -10.39
CA ARG A 440 -11.03 -6.39 -11.29
C ARG A 440 -11.26 -5.81 -12.69
N THR A 441 -12.45 -6.05 -13.26
CA THR A 441 -12.78 -5.59 -14.61
C THR A 441 -12.83 -4.07 -14.67
N GLU A 442 -13.47 -3.40 -13.72
CA GLU A 442 -13.54 -1.95 -13.66
C GLU A 442 -12.17 -1.34 -13.36
N ALA A 443 -11.40 -1.92 -12.43
CA ALA A 443 -10.04 -1.49 -12.11
C ALA A 443 -9.13 -1.54 -13.37
N TYR A 444 -9.19 -2.63 -14.12
CA TYR A 444 -8.41 -2.74 -15.36
C TYR A 444 -8.92 -1.77 -16.45
N MET A 445 -10.23 -1.78 -16.73
CA MET A 445 -10.84 -0.99 -17.80
C MET A 445 -10.62 0.51 -17.62
N CYS A 446 -10.74 1.01 -16.39
CA CYS A 446 -10.79 2.45 -16.11
C CYS A 446 -9.48 3.02 -15.55
N GLU A 447 -8.56 2.18 -15.11
CA GLU A 447 -7.29 2.66 -14.52
C GLU A 447 -6.08 1.97 -15.15
N ILE A 448 -5.86 0.68 -14.94
CA ILE A 448 -4.63 0.01 -15.36
C ILE A 448 -4.51 -0.01 -16.89
N GLY A 449 -5.56 -0.44 -17.58
CA GLY A 449 -5.57 -0.56 -19.04
C GLY A 449 -5.44 0.79 -19.74
N MET A 450 -6.03 1.85 -19.18
CA MET A 450 -5.90 3.24 -19.67
C MET A 450 -4.45 3.70 -19.58
N VAL A 451 -3.82 3.55 -18.42
CA VAL A 451 -2.40 3.88 -18.20
C VAL A 451 -1.50 3.11 -19.17
N LEU A 452 -1.69 1.80 -19.31
CA LEU A 452 -0.88 0.97 -20.21
C LEU A 452 -1.07 1.36 -21.69
N SER A 453 -2.27 1.79 -22.08
CA SER A 453 -2.58 2.30 -23.41
C SER A 453 -1.82 3.61 -23.71
N GLU A 454 -1.93 4.60 -22.81
CA GLU A 454 -1.23 5.88 -22.90
C GLU A 454 0.30 5.69 -22.90
N LEU A 455 0.82 4.86 -22.01
CA LEU A 455 2.22 4.50 -21.94
C LEU A 455 2.72 3.86 -23.25
N GLY A 456 1.93 2.92 -23.79
CA GLY A 456 2.21 2.32 -25.11
C GLY A 456 2.22 3.34 -26.25
N TYR A 457 1.33 4.34 -26.20
CA TYR A 457 1.29 5.43 -27.17
C TYR A 457 2.54 6.30 -27.06
N LEU A 458 2.91 6.76 -25.86
CA LEU A 458 4.08 7.62 -25.60
C LEU A 458 5.39 6.91 -25.95
N LEU A 459 5.57 5.64 -25.62
CA LEU A 459 6.76 4.85 -26.00
C LEU A 459 7.02 4.89 -27.52
N ARG A 460 5.96 4.85 -28.31
CA ARG A 460 6.07 4.91 -29.80
C ARG A 460 6.32 6.33 -30.35
N ARG A 461 5.91 7.37 -29.61
CA ARG A 461 5.86 8.75 -30.12
C ARG A 461 6.87 9.70 -29.50
N THR A 462 7.33 9.48 -28.27
CA THR A 462 8.22 10.40 -27.53
C THR A 462 9.46 10.80 -28.34
N ARG A 463 10.13 9.81 -29.02
CA ARG A 463 11.27 10.13 -29.89
C ARG A 463 10.93 11.14 -30.99
N ARG A 464 9.71 11.10 -31.53
CA ARG A 464 9.26 12.06 -32.55
C ARG A 464 8.93 13.41 -31.92
N TYR A 465 8.31 13.43 -30.75
CA TYR A 465 7.93 14.65 -30.07
C TYR A 465 9.14 15.46 -29.58
N CYS A 466 10.22 14.80 -29.22
CA CYS A 466 11.46 15.45 -28.79
C CYS A 466 12.29 16.05 -29.97
N ARG A 467 11.90 15.84 -31.22
CA ARG A 467 12.60 16.46 -32.36
C ARG A 467 12.22 17.91 -32.50
N ASP A 468 13.19 18.73 -32.95
CA ASP A 468 12.93 20.10 -33.34
C ASP A 468 11.84 20.18 -34.44
N THR A 469 10.84 21.01 -34.22
CA THR A 469 9.75 21.24 -35.19
C THR A 469 10.15 22.38 -36.10
N HIS A 470 10.50 22.10 -37.35
CA HIS A 470 10.84 23.10 -38.33
C HIS A 470 9.59 23.84 -38.78
N VAL A 471 9.70 25.19 -38.84
CA VAL A 471 8.64 26.07 -39.29
C VAL A 471 9.17 26.94 -40.46
N LEU A 472 8.23 27.42 -41.29
CA LEU A 472 8.60 28.25 -42.42
C LEU A 472 9.22 29.57 -41.91
N THR A 473 10.44 29.85 -42.39
CA THR A 473 11.13 31.11 -42.06
C THR A 473 10.67 32.21 -42.99
N PRO A 474 10.19 33.37 -42.49
CA PRO A 474 9.81 34.50 -43.31
C PRO A 474 10.97 34.96 -44.20
N LEU A 475 10.65 35.40 -45.43
CA LEU A 475 11.66 35.83 -46.39
C LEU A 475 12.48 37.02 -45.86
N ALA A 476 11.89 37.90 -45.06
CA ALA A 476 12.58 39.00 -44.37
C ALA A 476 13.75 38.55 -43.49
N GLN A 477 13.76 37.31 -43.07
CA GLN A 477 14.82 36.71 -42.24
C GLN A 477 15.83 35.89 -43.07
N PHE A 478 15.70 35.82 -44.39
CA PHE A 478 16.66 35.09 -45.25
C PHE A 478 18.09 35.61 -45.09
N PRO A 479 19.11 34.80 -45.09
CA PRO A 479 19.11 33.34 -45.06
C PRO A 479 19.08 32.82 -43.60
N ALA A 480 17.97 32.24 -43.18
CA ALA A 480 17.78 31.68 -41.85
C ALA A 480 16.95 30.39 -41.87
N ARG A 481 17.04 29.62 -40.81
CA ARG A 481 16.16 28.48 -40.55
C ARG A 481 15.48 28.69 -39.21
N SER A 482 14.18 28.46 -39.13
CA SER A 482 13.39 28.61 -37.92
C SER A 482 12.91 27.23 -37.45
N PHE A 483 13.00 26.99 -36.15
CA PHE A 483 12.52 25.77 -35.55
C PHE A 483 12.09 25.99 -34.08
N ILE A 484 11.20 25.15 -33.62
CA ILE A 484 10.76 25.10 -32.23
C ILE A 484 11.42 23.89 -31.55
N ARG A 485 12.08 24.13 -30.42
CA ARG A 485 12.67 23.11 -29.57
C ARG A 485 11.79 22.92 -28.33
N HIS A 486 11.52 21.68 -27.98
CA HIS A 486 10.73 21.32 -26.82
C HIS A 486 11.65 21.02 -25.64
N ASP A 487 11.79 21.93 -24.70
CA ASP A 487 12.61 21.76 -23.51
C ASP A 487 11.74 21.30 -22.33
N PRO A 488 12.23 20.39 -21.44
CA PRO A 488 11.51 20.04 -20.21
C PRO A 488 11.31 21.28 -19.32
N MET A 489 10.22 21.29 -18.55
CA MET A 489 9.91 22.39 -17.61
C MET A 489 10.91 22.40 -16.46
N GLY A 490 11.16 21.25 -15.80
CA GLY A 490 12.04 21.17 -14.64
C GLY A 490 11.59 20.13 -13.62
N VAL A 491 11.33 20.59 -12.41
CA VAL A 491 10.75 19.78 -11.33
C VAL A 491 9.25 20.04 -11.28
N VAL A 492 8.47 18.97 -11.38
CA VAL A 492 7.01 19.01 -11.52
C VAL A 492 6.33 18.44 -10.29
N LEU A 493 5.30 19.11 -9.79
CA LEU A 493 4.37 18.58 -8.81
C LEU A 493 3.11 18.03 -9.49
N ILE A 494 2.74 16.78 -9.18
CA ILE A 494 1.50 16.16 -9.64
C ILE A 494 0.65 15.82 -8.42
N MET A 495 -0.51 16.48 -8.27
CA MET A 495 -1.45 16.26 -7.18
C MET A 495 -2.72 15.61 -7.72
N SER A 496 -3.08 14.43 -7.23
CA SER A 496 -4.17 13.62 -7.76
C SER A 496 -5.26 13.31 -6.74
N PRO A 497 -6.52 13.12 -7.20
CA PRO A 497 -7.66 12.82 -6.36
C PRO A 497 -7.78 11.31 -6.04
N TRP A 498 -8.84 10.95 -5.34
CA TRP A 498 -9.11 9.61 -4.84
C TRP A 498 -10.02 8.75 -5.74
N ASN A 499 -10.72 9.32 -6.72
CA ASN A 499 -11.77 8.61 -7.47
C ASN A 499 -11.24 7.66 -8.56
N TYR A 500 -10.14 8.02 -9.22
CA TYR A 500 -9.32 7.14 -10.07
C TYR A 500 -7.86 7.32 -9.67
N PRO A 501 -7.50 6.85 -8.47
CA PRO A 501 -6.24 7.24 -7.83
C PRO A 501 -5.01 6.75 -8.56
N PHE A 502 -5.05 5.58 -9.19
CA PHE A 502 -3.94 5.05 -9.99
C PHE A 502 -3.81 5.80 -11.32
N LEU A 503 -4.90 5.87 -12.10
CA LEU A 503 -4.91 6.54 -13.40
C LEU A 503 -4.46 8.00 -13.30
N LEU A 504 -5.12 8.77 -12.43
CA LEU A 504 -4.92 10.23 -12.34
C LEU A 504 -3.60 10.62 -11.67
N THR A 505 -2.87 9.68 -11.08
CA THR A 505 -1.50 9.89 -10.60
C THR A 505 -0.48 9.51 -11.67
N ILE A 506 -0.64 8.35 -12.30
CA ILE A 506 0.38 7.80 -13.20
C ILE A 506 0.31 8.42 -14.60
N GLU A 507 -0.87 8.70 -15.13
CA GLU A 507 -0.99 9.21 -16.49
C GLU A 507 -0.31 10.59 -16.69
N PRO A 508 -0.47 11.59 -15.80
CA PRO A 508 0.33 12.82 -15.87
C PRO A 508 1.84 12.57 -15.71
N LEU A 509 2.25 11.60 -14.84
CA LEU A 509 3.65 11.20 -14.70
C LEU A 509 4.23 10.72 -16.03
N LEU A 510 3.47 9.94 -16.83
CA LEU A 510 3.93 9.50 -18.16
C LEU A 510 4.29 10.68 -19.06
N GLY A 511 3.46 11.73 -19.06
CA GLY A 511 3.72 12.95 -19.80
C GLY A 511 4.96 13.68 -19.32
N ALA A 512 5.13 13.81 -18.01
CA ALA A 512 6.27 14.46 -17.38
C ALA A 512 7.60 13.74 -17.67
N LEU A 513 7.62 12.40 -17.58
CA LEU A 513 8.79 11.58 -17.94
C LEU A 513 9.12 11.66 -19.44
N ALA A 514 8.09 11.61 -20.31
CA ALA A 514 8.29 11.80 -21.74
C ALA A 514 8.87 13.17 -22.06
N GLY A 515 8.49 14.20 -21.33
CA GLY A 515 9.04 15.56 -21.38
C GLY A 515 10.47 15.66 -20.87
N GLY A 516 10.92 14.78 -19.96
CA GLY A 516 12.26 14.76 -19.36
C GLY A 516 12.36 15.56 -18.07
N ASN A 517 11.32 15.58 -17.26
CA ASN A 517 11.23 16.28 -15.98
C ASN A 517 11.55 15.33 -14.80
N CYS A 518 11.89 15.91 -13.66
CA CYS A 518 11.81 15.27 -12.35
C CYS A 518 10.41 15.51 -11.77
N CYS A 519 9.90 14.59 -10.93
CA CYS A 519 8.51 14.65 -10.49
C CYS A 519 8.35 14.35 -9.01
N ILE A 520 7.52 15.12 -8.32
CA ILE A 520 6.96 14.75 -7.01
C ILE A 520 5.47 14.45 -7.21
N LEU A 521 5.06 13.25 -6.83
CA LEU A 521 3.68 12.79 -6.87
C LEU A 521 3.05 12.95 -5.49
N LYS A 522 1.85 13.51 -5.43
CA LYS A 522 1.08 13.67 -4.21
C LYS A 522 -0.30 13.03 -4.40
N PRO A 523 -0.43 11.70 -4.22
CA PRO A 523 -1.72 11.02 -4.30
C PRO A 523 -2.62 11.39 -3.11
N SER A 524 -3.91 11.12 -3.25
CA SER A 524 -4.89 11.45 -2.23
C SER A 524 -4.74 10.59 -0.97
N LYS A 525 -4.90 11.21 0.20
CA LYS A 525 -4.98 10.50 1.49
C LYS A 525 -6.25 9.62 1.62
N ASP A 526 -7.27 9.88 0.81
CA ASP A 526 -8.54 9.15 0.82
C ASP A 526 -8.50 7.88 -0.07
N ALA A 527 -7.32 7.55 -0.63
CA ALA A 527 -7.03 6.29 -1.33
C ALA A 527 -5.67 5.73 -0.84
N PRO A 528 -5.55 5.31 0.43
CA PRO A 528 -4.27 4.97 1.05
C PRO A 528 -3.63 3.71 0.48
N ALA A 529 -4.40 2.67 0.16
CA ALA A 529 -3.85 1.43 -0.40
C ALA A 529 -3.28 1.67 -1.81
N THR A 530 -3.99 2.44 -2.64
CA THR A 530 -3.50 2.81 -3.98
C THR A 530 -2.29 3.75 -3.89
N SER A 531 -2.26 4.67 -2.94
CA SER A 531 -1.07 5.52 -2.70
C SER A 531 0.15 4.70 -2.33
N ALA A 532 0.00 3.69 -1.48
CA ALA A 532 1.08 2.79 -1.07
C ALA A 532 1.64 1.97 -2.24
N ILE A 533 0.77 1.39 -3.11
CA ILE A 533 1.24 0.63 -4.28
C ILE A 533 1.90 1.55 -5.32
N ILE A 534 1.42 2.76 -5.53
CA ILE A 534 2.08 3.75 -6.39
C ILE A 534 3.47 4.07 -5.86
N ARG A 535 3.62 4.29 -4.55
CA ARG A 535 4.92 4.52 -3.91
C ARG A 535 5.88 3.35 -4.11
N LYS A 536 5.39 2.11 -3.90
CA LYS A 536 6.17 0.87 -4.14
C LYS A 536 6.67 0.82 -5.58
N ILE A 537 5.80 0.97 -6.56
CA ILE A 537 6.14 0.93 -7.99
C ILE A 537 7.15 2.03 -8.36
N CYS A 538 6.95 3.26 -7.86
CA CYS A 538 7.86 4.36 -8.14
C CYS A 538 9.24 4.13 -7.52
N ALA A 539 9.32 3.61 -6.29
CA ALA A 539 10.59 3.30 -5.62
C ALA A 539 11.38 2.19 -6.34
N GLU A 540 10.69 1.20 -6.93
CA GLU A 540 11.33 0.17 -7.75
C GLU A 540 11.85 0.72 -9.09
N CYS A 541 11.17 1.72 -9.65
CA CYS A 541 11.48 2.21 -10.98
C CYS A 541 12.48 3.37 -10.99
N PHE A 542 12.52 4.21 -9.97
CA PHE A 542 13.19 5.50 -10.02
C PHE A 542 13.93 5.83 -8.74
N PRO A 543 15.10 6.49 -8.82
CA PRO A 543 15.67 7.17 -7.67
C PRO A 543 14.76 8.35 -7.24
N LEU A 544 14.78 8.68 -5.96
CA LEU A 544 13.92 9.74 -5.38
C LEU A 544 14.16 11.12 -6.01
N GLU A 545 15.38 11.34 -6.49
CA GLU A 545 15.80 12.56 -7.16
C GLU A 545 15.18 12.70 -8.55
N GLU A 546 14.68 11.62 -9.16
CA GLU A 546 13.98 11.64 -10.44
C GLU A 546 12.45 11.62 -10.24
N VAL A 547 11.93 10.67 -9.43
CA VAL A 547 10.51 10.56 -9.11
C VAL A 547 10.34 10.18 -7.64
N ALA A 548 9.61 11.00 -6.91
CA ALA A 548 9.28 10.73 -5.51
C ALA A 548 7.76 10.76 -5.29
N VAL A 549 7.29 10.00 -4.30
CA VAL A 549 5.89 10.00 -3.86
C VAL A 549 5.83 10.54 -2.44
N VAL A 550 5.04 11.59 -2.25
CA VAL A 550 4.77 12.20 -0.94
C VAL A 550 3.33 11.88 -0.55
N GLU A 551 3.17 10.98 0.41
CA GLU A 551 1.87 10.67 1.01
C GLU A 551 1.52 11.70 2.10
N GLY A 552 0.27 11.75 2.54
CA GLY A 552 -0.17 12.64 3.59
C GLY A 552 -1.36 13.52 3.21
N GLY A 553 -1.69 14.47 4.06
CA GLY A 553 -2.90 15.27 3.99
C GLY A 553 -2.68 16.75 3.70
N ARG A 554 -3.41 17.59 4.46
CA ARG A 554 -3.42 19.04 4.25
C ARG A 554 -2.06 19.69 4.47
N MET A 555 -1.30 19.20 5.45
CA MET A 555 -0.02 19.81 5.83
C MET A 555 1.03 19.56 4.75
N GLU A 556 1.11 18.33 4.21
CA GLU A 556 2.00 17.98 3.10
C GLU A 556 1.65 18.74 1.82
N ASN A 557 0.34 18.90 1.56
CA ASN A 557 -0.11 19.72 0.42
C ASN A 557 0.40 21.16 0.54
N GLN A 558 0.30 21.77 1.73
CA GLN A 558 0.79 23.14 1.97
C GLN A 558 2.31 23.22 1.80
N ALA A 559 3.06 22.31 2.44
CA ALA A 559 4.52 22.29 2.35
C ALA A 559 5.03 22.07 0.91
N LEU A 560 4.33 21.27 0.10
CA LEU A 560 4.62 21.12 -1.31
C LEU A 560 4.32 22.40 -2.09
N LEU A 561 3.16 23.02 -1.87
CA LEU A 561 2.77 24.24 -2.58
C LEU A 561 3.62 25.46 -2.23
N ASP A 562 4.33 25.42 -1.10
CA ASP A 562 5.31 26.43 -0.70
C ASP A 562 6.64 26.30 -1.48
N GLN A 563 6.88 25.20 -2.21
CA GLN A 563 8.08 25.05 -3.03
C GLN A 563 7.92 25.65 -4.42
N PRO A 564 8.97 26.29 -4.98
CA PRO A 564 8.92 26.93 -6.30
C PRO A 564 9.05 25.90 -7.43
N PHE A 565 8.03 25.06 -7.64
CA PHE A 565 7.98 24.12 -8.74
C PHE A 565 8.00 24.80 -10.10
N ASP A 566 8.55 24.12 -11.10
CA ASP A 566 8.57 24.64 -12.48
C ASP A 566 7.24 24.36 -13.21
N LYS A 567 6.40 23.47 -12.68
CA LYS A 567 5.05 23.14 -13.15
C LYS A 567 4.26 22.46 -12.05
N ILE A 568 2.97 22.79 -11.92
CA ILE A 568 2.03 22.02 -11.10
C ILE A 568 0.94 21.46 -12.00
N PHE A 569 0.66 20.16 -11.86
CA PHE A 569 -0.49 19.48 -12.43
C PHE A 569 -1.41 19.05 -11.29
N PHE A 570 -2.63 19.54 -11.28
CA PHE A 570 -3.60 19.29 -10.23
C PHE A 570 -4.90 18.76 -10.81
N THR A 571 -5.41 17.66 -10.26
CA THR A 571 -6.75 17.13 -10.51
C THR A 571 -7.53 17.08 -9.20
N GLY A 572 -8.72 17.68 -9.18
CA GLY A 572 -9.56 17.69 -7.98
C GLY A 572 -10.69 18.72 -8.02
N SER A 573 -11.16 19.16 -6.85
CA SER A 573 -12.27 20.13 -6.78
C SER A 573 -11.83 21.55 -7.18
N SER A 574 -12.78 22.33 -7.72
CA SER A 574 -12.54 23.73 -8.12
C SER A 574 -12.07 24.60 -6.96
N HIS A 575 -12.55 24.35 -5.73
CA HIS A 575 -12.12 25.07 -4.52
C HIS A 575 -10.62 24.87 -4.23
N VAL A 576 -10.16 23.61 -4.26
CA VAL A 576 -8.73 23.30 -4.05
C VAL A 576 -7.89 23.77 -5.24
N GLY A 577 -8.40 23.66 -6.47
CA GLY A 577 -7.73 24.18 -7.67
C GLY A 577 -7.47 25.69 -7.60
N GLN A 578 -8.40 26.47 -7.04
CA GLN A 578 -8.19 27.90 -6.79
C GLN A 578 -7.08 28.16 -5.77
N GLU A 579 -6.98 27.34 -4.71
CA GLU A 579 -5.90 27.46 -3.72
C GLU A 579 -4.55 27.10 -4.34
N VAL A 580 -4.47 26.02 -5.13
CA VAL A 580 -3.27 25.66 -5.90
C VAL A 580 -2.84 26.83 -6.79
N LEU A 581 -3.78 27.47 -7.52
CA LEU A 581 -3.48 28.58 -8.39
C LEU A 581 -2.96 29.80 -7.62
N ARG A 582 -3.54 30.12 -6.45
CA ARG A 582 -3.05 31.23 -5.59
C ARG A 582 -1.61 31.00 -5.14
N ARG A 583 -1.29 29.79 -4.68
CA ARG A 583 0.07 29.44 -4.23
C ARG A 583 1.06 29.43 -5.40
N ALA A 584 0.67 28.87 -6.53
CA ALA A 584 1.48 28.87 -7.74
C ALA A 584 1.84 30.29 -8.22
N ALA A 585 0.93 31.26 -8.05
CA ALA A 585 1.15 32.65 -8.42
C ALA A 585 2.29 33.31 -7.62
N GLU A 586 2.55 32.91 -6.39
CA GLU A 586 3.65 33.43 -5.57
C GLU A 586 5.03 33.14 -6.19
N HIS A 587 5.14 32.07 -6.98
CA HIS A 587 6.36 31.63 -7.66
C HIS A 587 6.30 31.76 -9.18
N LEU A 588 5.22 32.32 -9.74
CA LEU A 588 4.92 32.33 -11.18
C LEU A 588 4.95 30.93 -11.80
N THR A 589 4.61 29.91 -11.03
CA THR A 589 4.57 28.52 -11.49
C THR A 589 3.38 28.30 -12.43
N PRO A 590 3.60 27.86 -13.68
CA PRO A 590 2.51 27.49 -14.56
C PRO A 590 1.75 26.29 -14.04
N VAL A 591 0.42 26.33 -14.13
CA VAL A 591 -0.45 25.25 -13.65
C VAL A 591 -1.22 24.59 -14.79
N THR A 592 -1.57 23.31 -14.63
CA THR A 592 -2.65 22.66 -15.35
C THR A 592 -3.64 22.18 -14.30
N LEU A 593 -4.91 22.56 -14.47
CA LEU A 593 -5.99 22.25 -13.53
C LEU A 593 -7.04 21.41 -14.25
N GLU A 594 -7.25 20.19 -13.77
CA GLU A 594 -8.33 19.30 -14.19
C GLU A 594 -9.37 19.28 -13.06
N LEU A 595 -10.46 19.99 -13.28
CA LEU A 595 -11.51 20.19 -12.28
C LEU A 595 -12.78 19.47 -12.72
N GLY A 596 -13.84 19.61 -11.97
CA GLY A 596 -15.12 19.00 -12.29
C GLY A 596 -16.10 19.97 -12.93
N GLY A 597 -17.33 19.82 -12.55
CA GLY A 597 -18.44 20.64 -12.97
C GLY A 597 -19.72 19.86 -13.17
N LYS A 598 -20.81 20.56 -13.40
CA LYS A 598 -22.11 19.92 -13.61
C LYS A 598 -22.27 19.56 -15.09
N SER A 599 -21.84 18.34 -15.44
CA SER A 599 -21.85 17.82 -16.82
C SER A 599 -23.29 17.52 -17.31
N PRO A 600 -23.88 18.33 -18.22
CA PRO A 600 -25.24 18.13 -18.72
C PRO A 600 -25.32 16.95 -19.67
N VAL A 601 -26.44 16.24 -19.61
CA VAL A 601 -26.89 15.32 -20.68
C VAL A 601 -28.13 15.95 -21.31
N ILE A 602 -28.11 16.18 -22.62
CA ILE A 602 -29.23 16.70 -23.39
C ILE A 602 -29.82 15.54 -24.21
N VAL A 603 -31.09 15.20 -23.96
CA VAL A 603 -31.84 14.17 -24.68
C VAL A 603 -32.92 14.86 -25.51
N ALA A 604 -32.68 14.96 -26.82
CA ALA A 604 -33.63 15.57 -27.76
C ALA A 604 -34.80 14.58 -28.06
N LYS A 605 -35.90 15.12 -28.56
CA LYS A 605 -37.11 14.33 -28.87
C LYS A 605 -36.91 13.18 -29.89
N ASP A 606 -35.92 13.33 -30.78
CA ASP A 606 -35.58 12.41 -31.84
C ASP A 606 -34.52 11.35 -31.43
N ALA A 607 -34.08 11.38 -30.16
CA ALA A 607 -33.09 10.46 -29.61
C ALA A 607 -33.60 9.01 -29.61
N ASP A 608 -32.71 8.05 -29.79
CA ASP A 608 -33.00 6.65 -29.49
C ASP A 608 -32.98 6.50 -27.94
N LEU A 609 -34.15 6.49 -27.34
CA LEU A 609 -34.32 6.51 -25.90
C LEU A 609 -33.75 5.28 -25.18
N THR A 610 -33.86 4.09 -25.82
CA THR A 610 -33.33 2.84 -25.25
C THR A 610 -31.80 2.90 -25.20
N LEU A 611 -31.19 3.33 -26.31
CA LEU A 611 -29.74 3.44 -26.40
C LEU A 611 -29.21 4.58 -25.50
N ALA A 612 -29.90 5.74 -25.49
CA ALA A 612 -29.58 6.86 -24.61
C ALA A 612 -29.61 6.46 -23.14
N ALA A 613 -30.71 5.82 -22.69
CA ALA A 613 -30.85 5.32 -21.34
C ALA A 613 -29.72 4.35 -20.93
N ARG A 614 -29.37 3.39 -21.81
CA ARG A 614 -28.31 2.44 -21.55
C ARG A 614 -26.95 3.10 -21.37
N ARG A 615 -26.59 4.05 -22.23
CA ARG A 615 -25.30 4.75 -22.21
C ARG A 615 -25.20 5.75 -21.06
N ILE A 616 -26.30 6.40 -20.70
CA ILE A 616 -26.38 7.29 -19.54
C ILE A 616 -26.30 6.47 -18.24
N ALA A 617 -27.03 5.34 -18.15
CA ALA A 617 -26.95 4.43 -17.03
C ALA A 617 -25.52 3.93 -16.82
N PHE A 618 -24.85 3.45 -17.88
CA PHE A 618 -23.44 3.05 -17.81
C PHE A 618 -22.55 4.16 -17.28
N GLY A 619 -22.66 5.37 -17.82
CA GLY A 619 -21.86 6.51 -17.40
C GLY A 619 -22.13 6.97 -15.96
N LYS A 620 -23.32 6.69 -15.43
CA LYS A 620 -23.68 7.01 -14.04
C LYS A 620 -23.32 5.92 -13.05
N LEU A 621 -23.33 4.66 -13.48
CA LEU A 621 -22.96 3.51 -12.64
C LEU A 621 -21.46 3.39 -12.47
N LEU A 622 -20.68 3.76 -13.49
CA LEU A 622 -19.23 3.68 -13.44
C LEU A 622 -18.69 4.47 -12.25
N ASN A 623 -17.91 3.81 -11.40
CA ASN A 623 -17.40 4.35 -10.13
C ASN A 623 -18.51 4.97 -9.25
N ALA A 624 -19.75 4.44 -9.30
CA ALA A 624 -20.95 4.99 -8.66
C ALA A 624 -21.15 6.49 -8.93
N GLY A 625 -20.81 6.97 -10.12
CA GLY A 625 -20.91 8.37 -10.51
C GLY A 625 -19.87 9.29 -9.86
N GLN A 626 -18.90 8.77 -9.14
CA GLN A 626 -17.78 9.53 -8.55
C GLN A 626 -16.72 9.85 -9.61
N THR A 627 -17.14 10.51 -10.67
CA THR A 627 -16.36 10.76 -11.89
C THR A 627 -16.62 12.18 -12.38
N CYS A 628 -15.54 12.93 -12.64
CA CYS A 628 -15.60 14.34 -13.08
C CYS A 628 -16.36 14.55 -14.40
N VAL A 629 -16.46 13.51 -15.21
CA VAL A 629 -17.22 13.50 -16.47
C VAL A 629 -18.51 12.67 -16.39
N ALA A 630 -18.94 12.23 -15.20
CA ALA A 630 -20.20 11.51 -15.05
C ALA A 630 -21.39 12.36 -15.52
N PRO A 631 -22.43 11.79 -16.13
CA PRO A 631 -23.71 12.45 -16.29
C PRO A 631 -24.17 13.04 -14.94
N ASP A 632 -24.18 14.38 -14.83
CA ASP A 632 -24.52 15.04 -13.56
C ASP A 632 -26.03 15.31 -13.46
N TYR A 633 -26.66 15.80 -14.53
CA TYR A 633 -28.09 15.98 -14.68
C TYR A 633 -28.54 15.78 -16.14
N VAL A 634 -29.81 15.50 -16.34
CA VAL A 634 -30.40 15.28 -17.66
C VAL A 634 -31.40 16.37 -17.99
N LEU A 635 -31.24 17.00 -19.14
CA LEU A 635 -32.22 17.88 -19.80
C LEU A 635 -32.91 17.07 -20.88
N VAL A 636 -34.15 16.65 -20.66
CA VAL A 636 -34.89 15.79 -21.58
C VAL A 636 -36.05 16.54 -22.23
N ALA A 637 -36.25 16.37 -23.54
CA ALA A 637 -37.44 16.92 -24.22
C ALA A 637 -38.72 16.40 -23.54
N ARG A 638 -39.62 17.31 -23.14
CA ARG A 638 -40.82 17.03 -22.35
C ARG A 638 -41.68 15.90 -22.91
N GLU A 639 -41.78 15.84 -24.25
CA GLU A 639 -42.61 14.86 -24.94
C GLU A 639 -42.11 13.40 -24.75
N VAL A 640 -40.85 13.21 -24.43
CA VAL A 640 -40.24 11.88 -24.28
C VAL A 640 -39.78 11.58 -22.87
N GLU A 641 -40.03 12.46 -21.89
CA GLU A 641 -39.55 12.35 -20.51
C GLU A 641 -39.95 11.04 -19.85
N ASP A 642 -41.26 10.69 -19.84
CA ASP A 642 -41.76 9.47 -19.19
C ASP A 642 -41.22 8.20 -19.82
N ALA A 643 -41.13 8.17 -21.14
CA ALA A 643 -40.56 7.04 -21.89
C ALA A 643 -39.06 6.89 -21.60
N PHE A 644 -38.33 8.02 -21.52
CA PHE A 644 -36.92 8.03 -21.19
C PHE A 644 -36.66 7.56 -19.74
N VAL A 645 -37.42 8.08 -18.75
CA VAL A 645 -37.30 7.66 -17.34
C VAL A 645 -37.56 6.17 -17.20
N SER A 646 -38.63 5.64 -17.84
CA SER A 646 -38.94 4.20 -17.82
C SER A 646 -37.86 3.36 -18.48
N ALA A 647 -37.26 3.84 -19.57
CA ALA A 647 -36.15 3.17 -20.21
C ALA A 647 -34.89 3.17 -19.31
N LEU A 648 -34.63 4.30 -18.60
CA LEU A 648 -33.48 4.45 -17.71
C LEU A 648 -33.58 3.56 -16.47
N GLN A 649 -34.76 3.46 -15.85
CA GLN A 649 -35.05 2.54 -14.73
C GLN A 649 -34.76 1.10 -15.14
N LYS A 650 -35.28 0.66 -16.30
CA LYS A 650 -35.01 -0.66 -16.83
C LYS A 650 -33.52 -0.93 -17.07
N GLN A 651 -32.76 0.08 -17.49
CA GLN A 651 -31.32 -0.08 -17.67
C GLN A 651 -30.57 -0.19 -16.34
N PHE A 652 -30.97 0.56 -15.31
CA PHE A 652 -30.39 0.38 -13.98
C PHE A 652 -30.67 -1.01 -13.39
N ASP A 653 -31.90 -1.52 -13.54
CA ASP A 653 -32.26 -2.88 -13.13
C ASP A 653 -31.45 -3.96 -13.84
N GLN A 654 -31.14 -3.74 -15.13
CA GLN A 654 -30.37 -4.69 -15.94
C GLN A 654 -28.86 -4.66 -15.67
N LEU A 655 -28.30 -3.46 -15.49
CA LEU A 655 -26.86 -3.25 -15.34
C LEU A 655 -26.38 -3.39 -13.89
N CYS A 656 -27.25 -3.13 -12.93
CA CYS A 656 -26.92 -3.18 -11.50
C CYS A 656 -28.13 -3.63 -10.67
N PRO A 657 -28.53 -4.91 -10.74
CA PRO A 657 -29.78 -5.42 -10.13
C PRO A 657 -29.79 -5.37 -8.60
N ASP A 658 -28.63 -5.44 -7.96
CA ASP A 658 -28.46 -5.37 -6.50
C ASP A 658 -27.31 -4.44 -6.12
N PRO A 659 -27.51 -3.11 -6.20
CA PRO A 659 -26.44 -2.15 -5.99
C PRO A 659 -25.88 -2.14 -4.57
N LEU A 660 -26.63 -2.56 -3.56
CA LEU A 660 -26.17 -2.54 -2.19
C LEU A 660 -25.27 -3.73 -1.82
N HIS A 661 -25.39 -4.86 -2.55
CA HIS A 661 -24.64 -6.08 -2.24
C HIS A 661 -23.74 -6.56 -3.40
N SER A 662 -23.88 -5.99 -4.60
CA SER A 662 -23.09 -6.40 -5.77
C SER A 662 -21.60 -6.16 -5.56
N ALA A 663 -20.78 -7.17 -5.83
CA ALA A 663 -19.31 -7.04 -5.85
C ALA A 663 -18.79 -6.20 -7.05
N GLU A 664 -19.64 -5.91 -8.03
CA GLU A 664 -19.30 -5.11 -9.21
C GLU A 664 -19.67 -3.64 -9.07
N TYR A 665 -20.28 -3.25 -7.95
CA TYR A 665 -20.68 -1.87 -7.71
C TYR A 665 -19.90 -1.27 -6.53
N VAL A 666 -19.21 -0.17 -6.76
CA VAL A 666 -18.30 0.46 -5.80
C VAL A 666 -19.06 1.17 -4.66
N HIS A 667 -18.38 1.42 -3.56
CA HIS A 667 -18.90 2.22 -2.45
C HIS A 667 -18.51 3.72 -2.60
N ILE A 668 -19.15 4.58 -1.82
CA ILE A 668 -18.76 5.99 -1.69
C ILE A 668 -17.49 6.06 -0.84
N VAL A 669 -16.54 6.86 -1.27
CA VAL A 669 -15.16 6.87 -0.74
C VAL A 669 -15.05 7.03 0.78
N ASN A 670 -15.90 7.83 1.41
CA ASN A 670 -15.90 8.04 2.85
C ASN A 670 -17.25 8.55 3.38
N GLN A 671 -17.41 8.54 4.71
CA GLN A 671 -18.63 8.95 5.39
C GLN A 671 -19.08 10.39 5.04
N LYS A 672 -18.13 11.33 4.95
CA LYS A 672 -18.43 12.73 4.62
C LYS A 672 -19.14 12.88 3.26
N HIS A 673 -18.65 12.17 2.23
CA HIS A 673 -19.26 12.18 0.90
C HIS A 673 -20.57 11.41 0.89
N PHE A 674 -20.68 10.32 1.65
CA PHE A 674 -21.92 9.57 1.81
C PHE A 674 -23.03 10.44 2.41
N ASP A 675 -22.77 11.14 3.52
CA ASP A 675 -23.74 12.01 4.20
C ASP A 675 -24.17 13.17 3.30
N ARG A 676 -23.22 13.78 2.58
CA ARG A 676 -23.52 14.83 1.60
C ARG A 676 -24.47 14.33 0.51
N LEU A 677 -24.17 13.18 -0.08
CA LEU A 677 -24.99 12.60 -1.15
C LEU A 677 -26.40 12.22 -0.63
N THR A 678 -26.47 11.63 0.54
CA THR A 678 -27.77 11.30 1.17
C THR A 678 -28.63 12.55 1.39
N GLY A 679 -28.01 13.66 1.81
CA GLY A 679 -28.68 14.95 1.94
C GLY A 679 -29.18 15.49 0.59
N LEU A 680 -28.43 15.31 -0.52
CA LEU A 680 -28.84 15.76 -1.84
C LEU A 680 -30.09 15.03 -2.38
N MET A 681 -30.38 13.82 -1.94
CA MET A 681 -31.58 13.09 -2.38
C MET A 681 -32.88 13.77 -1.97
N ALA A 682 -32.87 14.61 -0.95
CA ALA A 682 -34.05 15.41 -0.54
C ALA A 682 -34.39 16.57 -1.48
N SER A 683 -33.56 16.82 -2.54
CA SER A 683 -33.73 17.93 -3.48
C SER A 683 -34.85 17.74 -4.51
N GLY A 684 -35.46 16.57 -4.57
CA GLY A 684 -36.51 16.26 -5.54
C GLY A 684 -37.33 15.03 -5.15
N GLN A 685 -38.22 14.63 -6.02
CA GLN A 685 -39.00 13.40 -5.88
C GLN A 685 -38.16 12.20 -6.37
N ILE A 686 -37.90 11.25 -5.47
CA ILE A 686 -37.28 9.97 -5.83
C ILE A 686 -38.30 9.15 -6.62
N VAL A 687 -38.00 8.82 -7.86
CA VAL A 687 -38.86 7.99 -8.72
C VAL A 687 -38.24 6.62 -9.01
N TYR A 688 -36.96 6.43 -8.61
CA TYR A 688 -36.26 5.15 -8.68
C TYR A 688 -35.07 5.16 -7.69
N GLY A 689 -34.78 4.02 -7.10
CA GLY A 689 -33.64 3.86 -6.18
C GLY A 689 -33.92 4.47 -4.80
N GLY A 690 -32.98 5.24 -4.28
CA GLY A 690 -33.08 5.87 -2.96
C GLY A 690 -32.69 4.98 -1.77
N SER A 691 -32.40 3.71 -2.00
CA SER A 691 -31.92 2.80 -0.96
C SER A 691 -30.45 3.07 -0.64
N ILE A 692 -30.09 2.96 0.64
CA ILE A 692 -28.73 3.18 1.14
C ILE A 692 -28.29 2.08 2.10
N ASP A 693 -27.01 1.81 2.14
CA ASP A 693 -26.35 1.03 3.18
C ASP A 693 -25.25 1.89 3.83
N PRO A 694 -25.53 2.50 5.01
CA PRO A 694 -24.55 3.34 5.68
C PRO A 694 -23.32 2.58 6.20
N ALA A 695 -23.45 1.28 6.51
CA ALA A 695 -22.31 0.49 7.01
C ALA A 695 -21.33 0.17 5.88
N ALA A 696 -21.85 -0.12 4.68
CA ALA A 696 -21.03 -0.36 3.49
C ALA A 696 -20.75 0.92 2.67
N LEU A 697 -21.24 2.10 3.10
CA LEU A 697 -21.17 3.37 2.38
C LEU A 697 -21.73 3.27 0.95
N ARG A 698 -22.78 2.49 0.72
CA ARG A 698 -23.38 2.28 -0.60
C ARG A 698 -24.68 3.04 -0.77
N ILE A 699 -24.86 3.61 -1.93
CA ILE A 699 -26.06 4.34 -2.37
C ILE A 699 -26.52 3.73 -3.69
N ALA A 700 -27.75 3.26 -3.76
CA ALA A 700 -28.32 2.76 -5.01
C ALA A 700 -28.45 3.89 -6.05
N PRO A 701 -28.32 3.58 -7.36
CA PRO A 701 -28.58 4.55 -8.42
C PRO A 701 -29.97 5.18 -8.21
N THR A 702 -30.03 6.49 -8.15
CA THR A 702 -31.24 7.22 -7.74
C THR A 702 -31.63 8.25 -8.79
N ILE A 703 -32.88 8.19 -9.26
CA ILE A 703 -33.45 9.15 -10.20
C ILE A 703 -34.34 10.13 -9.43
N LEU A 704 -34.06 11.44 -9.60
CA LEU A 704 -34.87 12.51 -9.06
C LEU A 704 -35.67 13.20 -10.16
N ARG A 705 -36.96 13.44 -9.94
CA ARG A 705 -37.83 14.30 -10.76
C ARG A 705 -38.33 15.50 -9.93
N ASN A 706 -38.95 16.45 -10.58
CA ASN A 706 -39.49 17.65 -9.94
C ASN A 706 -38.44 18.42 -9.14
N VAL A 707 -37.21 18.45 -9.68
CA VAL A 707 -36.07 19.14 -9.08
C VAL A 707 -36.11 20.62 -9.45
N SER A 708 -36.04 21.50 -8.43
CA SER A 708 -35.88 22.95 -8.68
C SER A 708 -34.49 23.25 -9.23
N PRO A 709 -34.33 24.11 -10.22
CA PRO A 709 -33.04 24.59 -10.69
C PRO A 709 -32.13 25.20 -9.60
N ASP A 710 -32.76 25.71 -8.50
CA ASP A 710 -32.06 26.34 -7.38
C ASP A 710 -31.83 25.39 -6.19
N SER A 711 -32.25 24.12 -6.30
CA SER A 711 -32.05 23.13 -5.24
C SER A 711 -30.57 22.76 -5.07
N PRO A 712 -30.14 22.28 -3.89
CA PRO A 712 -28.75 21.92 -3.60
C PRO A 712 -28.14 20.96 -4.63
N VAL A 713 -28.88 19.95 -5.08
CA VAL A 713 -28.42 18.98 -6.09
C VAL A 713 -28.09 19.64 -7.45
N MET A 714 -28.64 20.85 -7.72
CA MET A 714 -28.35 21.61 -8.94
C MET A 714 -27.31 22.71 -8.76
N GLN A 715 -26.86 23.02 -7.54
CA GLN A 715 -25.90 24.07 -7.23
C GLN A 715 -24.46 23.55 -7.15
N GLU A 716 -24.26 22.28 -6.77
CA GLU A 716 -22.93 21.66 -6.71
C GLU A 716 -22.83 20.44 -7.64
N GLU A 717 -21.60 20.03 -7.98
CA GLU A 717 -21.32 18.77 -8.65
C GLU A 717 -21.72 17.60 -7.75
N ILE A 718 -22.56 16.69 -8.26
CA ILE A 718 -23.11 15.61 -7.45
C ILE A 718 -22.04 14.63 -7.03
N PHE A 719 -21.20 14.18 -7.97
CA PHE A 719 -20.10 13.25 -7.74
C PHE A 719 -20.54 11.97 -6.98
N GLY A 720 -21.63 11.40 -7.48
CA GLY A 720 -22.30 10.23 -6.87
C GLY A 720 -23.43 9.69 -7.74
N PRO A 721 -24.15 8.62 -7.30
CA PRO A 721 -25.11 7.88 -8.12
C PRO A 721 -26.51 8.50 -8.19
N ILE A 722 -26.62 9.82 -8.01
CA ILE A 722 -27.91 10.54 -8.06
C ILE A 722 -28.01 11.25 -9.41
N LEU A 723 -29.14 11.15 -10.09
CA LEU A 723 -29.36 11.73 -11.40
C LEU A 723 -30.70 12.51 -11.46
N PRO A 724 -30.62 13.83 -11.35
CA PRO A 724 -31.77 14.71 -11.57
C PRO A 724 -32.18 14.72 -13.05
N ILE A 725 -33.48 14.64 -13.33
CA ILE A 725 -34.08 14.74 -14.66
C ILE A 725 -34.98 15.96 -14.70
N LEU A 726 -34.69 16.89 -15.63
CA LEU A 726 -35.40 18.13 -15.83
C LEU A 726 -35.99 18.15 -17.23
N PRO A 727 -37.33 18.27 -17.36
CA PRO A 727 -37.99 18.42 -18.66
C PRO A 727 -37.77 19.81 -19.24
N VAL A 728 -37.44 19.85 -20.53
CA VAL A 728 -37.30 21.08 -21.31
C VAL A 728 -38.27 21.07 -22.50
N SER A 729 -38.70 22.23 -22.94
CA SER A 729 -39.60 22.39 -24.08
C SER A 729 -38.90 22.13 -25.44
N GLY A 730 -37.57 22.14 -25.43
CA GLY A 730 -36.78 21.88 -26.64
C GLY A 730 -35.29 22.22 -26.45
N ILE A 731 -34.56 22.15 -27.58
CA ILE A 731 -33.09 22.31 -27.55
C ILE A 731 -32.66 23.70 -27.13
N ASP A 732 -33.44 24.73 -27.43
CA ASP A 732 -33.13 26.13 -27.09
C ASP A 732 -33.15 26.38 -25.60
N GLU A 733 -34.16 25.84 -24.91
CA GLU A 733 -34.22 25.89 -23.44
C GLU A 733 -33.08 25.05 -22.81
N ALA A 734 -32.77 23.87 -23.36
CA ALA A 734 -31.67 23.07 -22.88
C ALA A 734 -30.32 23.80 -22.98
N ILE A 735 -30.07 24.46 -24.13
CA ILE A 735 -28.87 25.27 -24.33
C ILE A 735 -28.84 26.44 -23.36
N ALA A 736 -29.94 27.19 -23.22
CA ALA A 736 -30.02 28.35 -22.33
C ALA A 736 -29.79 27.94 -20.86
N PHE A 737 -30.40 26.83 -20.47
CA PHE A 737 -30.24 26.27 -19.12
C PHE A 737 -28.79 25.85 -18.80
N ALA A 738 -28.13 25.16 -19.72
CA ALA A 738 -26.74 24.75 -19.57
C ALA A 738 -25.76 25.96 -19.63
N ALA A 739 -26.01 26.90 -20.52
CA ALA A 739 -25.18 28.13 -20.68
C ALA A 739 -25.25 29.08 -19.47
N ALA A 740 -26.33 29.05 -18.71
CA ALA A 740 -26.49 29.84 -17.47
C ALA A 740 -25.64 29.31 -16.30
N ARG A 741 -24.98 28.17 -16.46
CA ARG A 741 -24.15 27.51 -15.45
C ARG A 741 -22.67 27.60 -15.74
N PRO A 742 -21.78 27.43 -14.74
CA PRO A 742 -20.35 27.36 -14.98
C PRO A 742 -19.99 26.30 -16.02
N HIS A 743 -19.00 26.58 -16.85
CA HIS A 743 -18.59 25.69 -17.94
C HIS A 743 -18.19 24.31 -17.41
N PRO A 744 -18.87 23.23 -17.82
CA PRO A 744 -18.61 21.88 -17.32
C PRO A 744 -17.40 21.25 -18.02
N LEU A 745 -16.84 20.22 -17.39
CA LEU A 745 -15.77 19.42 -17.99
C LEU A 745 -16.31 18.60 -19.18
N ALA A 746 -17.54 18.06 -19.07
CA ALA A 746 -18.14 17.29 -20.15
C ALA A 746 -19.56 17.76 -20.49
N CYS A 747 -19.98 17.53 -21.76
CA CYS A 747 -21.35 17.69 -22.23
C CYS A 747 -21.73 16.51 -23.14
N TYR A 748 -22.93 15.98 -22.95
CA TYR A 748 -23.45 14.83 -23.70
C TYR A 748 -24.73 15.17 -24.42
N LEU A 749 -24.83 14.82 -25.71
CA LEU A 749 -25.98 15.11 -26.54
C LEU A 749 -26.50 13.85 -27.23
N PHE A 750 -27.75 13.55 -27.06
CA PHE A 750 -28.45 12.43 -27.72
C PHE A 750 -29.46 12.98 -28.73
N THR A 751 -29.17 12.87 -30.03
CA THR A 751 -30.01 13.29 -31.14
C THR A 751 -29.53 12.67 -32.46
N LYS A 752 -30.43 12.50 -33.42
CA LYS A 752 -30.13 12.12 -34.80
C LYS A 752 -29.98 13.34 -35.71
N ASP A 753 -30.45 14.53 -35.28
CA ASP A 753 -30.44 15.77 -36.07
C ASP A 753 -29.06 16.43 -36.06
N ARG A 754 -28.42 16.50 -37.22
CA ARG A 754 -27.11 17.15 -37.43
C ARG A 754 -27.13 18.67 -37.19
N ALA A 755 -28.30 19.33 -37.38
CA ALA A 755 -28.41 20.75 -37.11
C ALA A 755 -28.39 21.02 -35.60
N VAL A 756 -29.09 20.20 -34.85
CA VAL A 756 -29.06 20.22 -33.37
C VAL A 756 -27.65 19.94 -32.84
N GLN A 757 -26.95 18.92 -33.39
CA GLN A 757 -25.56 18.62 -33.03
C GLN A 757 -24.66 19.86 -33.23
N ARG A 758 -24.69 20.45 -34.40
CA ARG A 758 -23.88 21.63 -34.71
C ARG A 758 -24.23 22.79 -33.80
N ARG A 759 -25.50 23.06 -33.59
CA ARG A 759 -25.97 24.17 -32.76
C ARG A 759 -25.47 24.07 -31.30
N VAL A 760 -25.54 22.89 -30.69
CA VAL A 760 -25.04 22.66 -29.34
C VAL A 760 -23.53 22.86 -29.28
N LEU A 761 -22.78 22.26 -30.25
CA LEU A 761 -21.33 22.39 -30.30
C LEU A 761 -20.85 23.83 -30.55
N ASP A 762 -21.58 24.62 -31.33
CA ASP A 762 -21.21 26.00 -31.65
C ASP A 762 -21.59 26.99 -30.50
N THR A 763 -22.53 26.61 -29.63
CA THR A 763 -23.07 27.54 -28.62
C THR A 763 -22.57 27.31 -27.22
N LEU A 764 -22.41 26.03 -26.81
CA LEU A 764 -22.02 25.68 -25.43
C LEU A 764 -20.51 25.49 -25.29
N PRO A 765 -19.84 26.26 -24.40
CA PRO A 765 -18.45 26.00 -24.05
C PRO A 765 -18.38 24.87 -23.01
N PHE A 766 -17.57 23.83 -23.26
CA PHE A 766 -17.26 22.69 -22.35
C PHE A 766 -15.90 22.08 -22.69
N GLY A 767 -15.33 21.33 -21.79
CA GLY A 767 -14.01 20.70 -21.98
C GLY A 767 -14.00 19.67 -23.11
N GLY A 768 -14.90 18.70 -23.05
CA GLY A 768 -15.04 17.63 -24.05
C GLY A 768 -16.44 17.00 -23.97
N GLY A 769 -16.74 16.01 -24.82
CA GLY A 769 -18.05 15.38 -24.76
C GLY A 769 -18.30 14.33 -25.83
N CYS A 770 -19.51 13.78 -25.82
CA CYS A 770 -19.94 12.77 -26.78
C CYS A 770 -21.28 13.14 -27.43
N ILE A 771 -21.41 12.83 -28.69
CA ILE A 771 -22.71 12.77 -29.38
C ILE A 771 -23.16 11.31 -29.38
N ASN A 772 -24.35 11.06 -28.84
CA ASN A 772 -24.98 9.74 -28.70
C ASN A 772 -24.18 8.74 -27.83
N ASP A 773 -23.31 9.23 -26.95
CA ASP A 773 -22.62 8.42 -25.95
C ASP A 773 -22.30 9.26 -24.70
N THR A 774 -21.67 8.61 -23.70
CA THR A 774 -21.16 9.26 -22.49
C THR A 774 -19.72 8.81 -22.21
N ILE A 775 -18.93 9.64 -21.54
CA ILE A 775 -17.59 9.31 -20.98
C ILE A 775 -16.49 8.97 -22.01
N ILE A 776 -16.77 8.16 -23.03
CA ILE A 776 -15.76 7.54 -23.91
C ILE A 776 -14.82 8.51 -24.64
N HIS A 777 -15.13 9.81 -24.68
CA HIS A 777 -14.26 10.83 -25.30
C HIS A 777 -12.88 10.93 -24.63
N LEU A 778 -12.76 10.52 -23.34
CA LEU A 778 -11.48 10.49 -22.63
C LEU A 778 -10.66 9.21 -22.92
N ALA A 779 -11.25 8.16 -23.47
CA ALA A 779 -10.62 6.85 -23.64
C ALA A 779 -9.70 6.78 -24.88
N THR A 780 -9.03 7.88 -25.24
CA THR A 780 -8.14 7.91 -26.42
C THR A 780 -6.95 8.86 -26.22
N SER A 781 -5.75 8.35 -26.48
CA SER A 781 -4.51 9.15 -26.50
C SER A 781 -4.39 10.06 -27.76
N ARG A 782 -5.42 10.18 -28.59
CA ARG A 782 -5.36 10.96 -29.83
C ARG A 782 -6.10 12.30 -29.78
N MET A 783 -6.85 12.52 -28.72
CA MET A 783 -7.54 13.77 -28.45
C MET A 783 -7.04 14.35 -27.13
N PRO A 784 -6.93 15.67 -27.00
CA PRO A 784 -6.66 16.29 -25.72
C PRO A 784 -7.85 16.10 -24.78
N PHE A 785 -7.54 16.00 -23.49
CA PHE A 785 -8.52 16.05 -22.41
C PHE A 785 -8.19 17.23 -21.50
N GLY A 786 -9.19 18.03 -21.15
CA GLY A 786 -9.03 19.18 -20.27
C GLY A 786 -10.27 20.05 -20.22
N GLY A 787 -10.37 20.85 -19.16
CA GLY A 787 -11.50 21.74 -18.91
C GLY A 787 -11.34 23.13 -19.49
N VAL A 788 -12.38 23.94 -19.37
CA VAL A 788 -12.42 25.34 -19.76
C VAL A 788 -13.04 26.21 -18.66
N GLY A 789 -12.37 27.28 -18.27
CA GLY A 789 -12.85 28.21 -17.24
C GLY A 789 -12.98 27.51 -15.86
N HIS A 790 -14.21 27.34 -15.37
CA HIS A 790 -14.44 26.71 -14.07
C HIS A 790 -14.13 25.21 -14.01
N SER A 791 -14.11 24.52 -15.15
CA SER A 791 -13.76 23.10 -15.22
C SER A 791 -12.28 22.81 -15.39
N GLY A 792 -11.45 23.85 -15.60
CA GLY A 792 -10.01 23.68 -15.66
C GLY A 792 -9.28 24.64 -16.59
N MET A 793 -7.95 24.44 -16.67
CA MET A 793 -7.08 25.14 -17.61
C MET A 793 -5.92 24.24 -18.05
N GLY A 794 -5.60 24.25 -19.32
CA GLY A 794 -4.67 23.33 -19.95
C GLY A 794 -5.33 22.02 -20.33
N GLY A 795 -4.53 21.00 -20.58
CA GLY A 795 -5.01 19.67 -20.94
C GLY A 795 -3.85 18.70 -21.13
N TYR A 796 -4.18 17.41 -21.22
CA TYR A 796 -3.22 16.34 -21.38
C TYR A 796 -3.80 15.23 -22.30
N HIS A 797 -3.32 14.03 -22.29
CA HIS A 797 -3.47 12.90 -23.18
C HIS A 797 -2.60 12.99 -24.45
N GLY A 798 -1.91 11.93 -24.74
CA GLY A 798 -1.13 11.75 -25.97
C GLY A 798 -0.06 12.80 -26.19
N ARG A 799 -0.19 13.54 -27.29
CA ARG A 799 0.73 14.65 -27.62
C ARG A 799 0.63 15.80 -26.63
N ASP A 800 -0.55 16.06 -26.12
CA ASP A 800 -0.78 17.18 -25.22
C ASP A 800 -0.25 16.88 -23.81
N SER A 801 -0.15 15.57 -23.39
CA SER A 801 0.64 15.18 -22.22
C SER A 801 2.11 15.61 -22.34
N PHE A 802 2.74 15.37 -23.51
CA PHE A 802 4.11 15.82 -23.73
C PHE A 802 4.23 17.36 -23.72
N ARG A 803 3.29 18.05 -24.34
CA ARG A 803 3.27 19.53 -24.40
C ARG A 803 3.01 20.18 -23.03
N CYS A 804 2.16 19.57 -22.23
CA CYS A 804 1.83 20.04 -20.88
C CYS A 804 3.08 20.18 -19.99
N PHE A 805 4.07 19.33 -20.22
CA PHE A 805 5.29 19.23 -19.42
C PHE A 805 6.56 19.67 -20.17
N THR A 806 6.41 20.37 -21.28
CA THR A 806 7.52 20.95 -22.06
C THR A 806 7.26 22.40 -22.40
N HIS A 807 8.33 23.18 -22.53
CA HIS A 807 8.32 24.57 -22.99
C HIS A 807 8.80 24.65 -24.44
N ASP A 808 8.04 25.37 -25.26
CA ASP A 808 8.37 25.59 -26.68
C ASP A 808 9.34 26.77 -26.81
N LYS A 809 10.60 26.48 -27.14
CA LYS A 809 11.66 27.50 -27.36
C LYS A 809 11.84 27.78 -28.83
N SER A 810 11.46 28.99 -29.26
CA SER A 810 11.57 29.45 -30.66
C SER A 810 13.01 29.85 -30.99
N ILE A 811 13.60 29.22 -32.01
CA ILE A 811 14.98 29.47 -32.46
C ILE A 811 14.99 29.87 -33.92
N VAL A 812 15.69 30.95 -34.19
CA VAL A 812 16.06 31.38 -35.57
C VAL A 812 17.58 31.22 -35.72
N LYS A 813 18.01 30.27 -36.53
CA LYS A 813 19.42 30.05 -36.86
C LYS A 813 19.75 30.80 -38.13
N LYS A 814 20.40 32.00 -38.00
CA LYS A 814 20.84 32.86 -39.08
C LYS A 814 22.13 32.36 -39.71
N ALA A 815 22.23 32.42 -41.04
CA ALA A 815 23.49 32.17 -41.72
C ALA A 815 24.46 33.36 -41.54
N LEU A 816 25.77 33.07 -41.54
CA LEU A 816 26.81 34.08 -41.31
C LEU A 816 27.35 34.72 -42.59
N TRP A 817 27.05 34.13 -43.76
CA TRP A 817 27.58 34.54 -45.03
C TRP A 817 26.85 35.74 -45.67
N LEU A 818 25.68 36.08 -45.20
CA LEU A 818 24.89 37.21 -45.66
C LEU A 818 24.21 37.90 -44.50
N ASP A 819 24.39 39.23 -44.45
CA ASP A 819 23.62 40.09 -43.55
C ASP A 819 22.89 41.18 -44.42
N LEU A 820 21.65 41.47 -44.03
CA LEU A 820 20.80 42.43 -44.77
C LEU A 820 20.90 43.80 -44.12
N PRO A 821 21.58 44.78 -44.78
CA PRO A 821 21.86 46.08 -44.17
C PRO A 821 20.63 46.94 -43.95
N MET A 822 19.48 46.59 -44.52
CA MET A 822 18.25 47.35 -44.41
C MET A 822 17.69 47.45 -42.98
N ARG A 823 18.01 46.53 -42.08
CA ARG A 823 17.55 46.51 -40.69
C ARG A 823 18.34 47.40 -39.74
N TYR A 824 19.50 47.91 -40.20
CA TYR A 824 20.38 48.75 -39.40
C TYR A 824 20.25 50.21 -39.70
N THR A 825 20.43 51.04 -38.66
CA THR A 825 20.55 52.50 -38.81
C THR A 825 21.85 52.85 -39.54
N PRO A 826 21.91 54.02 -40.20
CA PRO A 826 20.81 54.96 -40.43
C PRO A 826 19.78 54.47 -41.47
N TYR A 827 18.50 54.76 -41.18
CA TYR A 827 17.42 54.42 -42.13
C TYR A 827 17.33 55.41 -43.28
N SER A 828 17.07 54.86 -44.48
CA SER A 828 16.82 55.63 -45.67
C SER A 828 15.49 55.27 -46.32
N LYS A 829 14.92 56.09 -47.14
CA LYS A 829 13.66 55.83 -47.87
C LYS A 829 13.74 54.51 -48.65
N LYS A 830 14.89 54.20 -49.23
CA LYS A 830 15.10 52.90 -49.91
C LYS A 830 15.04 51.72 -48.96
N LYS A 831 15.66 51.81 -47.77
CA LYS A 831 15.57 50.78 -46.76
C LYS A 831 14.13 50.60 -46.23
N GLU A 832 13.45 51.71 -46.02
CA GLU A 832 12.06 51.69 -45.60
C GLU A 832 11.14 51.03 -46.65
N THR A 833 11.29 51.36 -47.93
CA THR A 833 10.52 50.70 -48.98
C THR A 833 10.77 49.19 -49.04
N LEU A 834 12.01 48.74 -48.85
CA LEU A 834 12.38 47.32 -48.80
C LEU A 834 11.76 46.65 -47.59
N ILE A 835 11.83 47.26 -46.41
CA ILE A 835 11.22 46.76 -45.18
C ILE A 835 9.71 46.57 -45.34
N ARG A 836 9.04 47.60 -45.90
CA ARG A 836 7.60 47.54 -46.18
C ARG A 836 7.23 46.42 -47.17
N PHE A 837 8.08 46.21 -48.19
CA PHE A 837 7.86 45.12 -49.15
C PHE A 837 7.92 43.73 -48.46
N PHE A 838 8.88 43.49 -47.54
CA PHE A 838 9.05 42.19 -46.87
C PHE A 838 8.09 41.96 -45.67
N LEU A 839 7.50 43.01 -45.11
CA LEU A 839 6.57 42.95 -44.01
C LEU A 839 5.08 43.04 -44.42
N LYS A 840 4.80 42.98 -45.70
CA LYS A 840 3.39 42.95 -46.22
C LYS A 840 2.78 41.54 -46.05
#